data_cb882d42bfd572ef636cea2281a75603
#
_entry.id   cb882d42bfd572ef636cea2281a75603
#
_cell.length_a   1.000
_cell.length_b   1.000
_cell.length_c   1.000
_cell.angle_alpha   90.00
_cell.angle_beta   90.00
_cell.angle_gamma   90.00
#
_symmetry.space_group_name_H-M   'P 1'
#
loop_
_entity.id
_entity.type
_entity.pdbx_description
1 polymer ?
#
loop_
_entity_poly.entity_id
_entity_poly.type
_entity_poly.pdbx_seq_one_letter_code
_entity_poly.pdbx_strand_id
1 'polypeptide(L)'
;MSVGPSEKNKSLKALTLAALSLPGLSHAAPGDAASFQYGHYKQDAWKLYDGLKSQYNPLQVDNIAGSALLTFSDRWKFGFNYQQDTWSGATPVASAPNALGGNNPNVAGASPLIRGNGTMLYDKQLTPYRLDTETAEYVPDPRLVQTIASASPEIRNQGDFRLGYEWDEAAVTLGGGVSQEPDYNSAFGSLNGRMDFNQKLTALNLGVNYTNSDISATINPMFAPYVNTSYYSGQIVTYTSAMGAKTQVLTGNRQDWSSHLSIAQVINKDLLLETGLGYIRSTGYLANPYKAVDFVYVDFNNPVETGQAGLPTLYESSVEGVLERRPNERNQGIWDIRLVQFVEPFDASLHAGYRFFADDWGITAHTFDVDWVQPLWDAWAVTPRFRYYSQSGANFYQPYFLFQGTAPGGNSFNLADVPLQAYSSDYRLSAYGAIGAGVTVSRQLGKALGFEAGFEYYTHAGDLRMGGAGQGSWANFEYYQFNAAVKVDVSALGTTNAGDDNPHAHHGMSSHRQAHIGMNAPAGILFAHMLEKAGDSMVGFRYLYSLQQGDMRHGTGPATDAQIVADGCGGGTKCSYTPKKMDMSMYMLDLMYAPTDWLTLMLMPQFMSMDMHLRTLEGAPPPSPDDIHASHGGNMMHATGGVGDIDMSAMLKLYEAPGHKLHLTLGFTAPTGSINQRINGNTELDHYGMQLGSGTWNFWPSLTYNGFRDDLNWGAQVSTVAVLQSYNDSGYAVGNLFQSTAWGGYQITDWLTATLRGVYTLQDSIDGRYPDSFVVTGPMDTPQSYGGQFLDVGFGLNAMVMSGDFAGNRLGIEWLQPAFNDYNGYQLERSGNLYASWGLSF
;
A
#
# COMPACT_ATOMS: atom_id res chain seq x y z
N MET A 1 9.77 -22.56 9.05
CA MET A 1 9.54 -21.89 7.74
C MET A 1 8.08 -21.56 7.64
N SER A 2 7.70 -20.31 7.77
CA SER A 2 6.31 -19.90 7.53
C SER A 2 6.11 -19.89 6.01
N VAL A 3 5.27 -20.77 5.50
CA VAL A 3 4.70 -20.58 4.18
C VAL A 3 3.86 -19.32 4.28
N GLY A 4 4.32 -18.24 3.68
CA GLY A 4 3.53 -17.02 3.52
C GLY A 4 2.18 -17.36 2.88
N PRO A 5 1.14 -16.58 3.08
CA PRO A 5 -0.17 -16.86 2.51
C PRO A 5 -0.01 -17.06 1.01
N SER A 6 -0.52 -18.19 0.51
CA SER A 6 -0.46 -18.60 -0.88
C SER A 6 -0.94 -17.41 -1.74
N GLU A 7 -0.04 -16.91 -2.58
CA GLU A 7 -0.31 -15.85 -3.53
C GLU A 7 -1.38 -16.31 -4.50
N LYS A 8 -2.60 -15.89 -4.22
CA LYS A 8 -3.74 -16.18 -5.06
C LYS A 8 -3.91 -15.06 -6.05
N ASN A 9 -4.03 -15.42 -7.31
CA ASN A 9 -4.28 -14.54 -8.45
C ASN A 9 -5.41 -13.55 -8.15
N LYS A 10 -5.06 -12.48 -7.54
CA LYS A 10 -5.90 -11.32 -7.42
C LYS A 10 -5.51 -10.41 -8.56
N SER A 11 -6.43 -9.89 -9.30
CA SER A 11 -6.36 -8.83 -10.33
C SER A 11 -4.97 -8.18 -10.57
N LEU A 12 -4.85 -7.00 -11.05
CA LEU A 12 -3.62 -6.16 -11.09
C LEU A 12 -2.83 -6.21 -9.75
N LYS A 13 -3.54 -6.32 -8.64
CA LYS A 13 -3.08 -6.44 -7.26
C LYS A 13 -2.17 -7.66 -7.02
N ALA A 14 -2.40 -8.78 -7.68
CA ALA A 14 -1.58 -9.98 -7.51
C ALA A 14 -0.17 -9.85 -8.11
N LEU A 15 -0.02 -9.13 -9.21
CA LEU A 15 1.31 -8.84 -9.78
C LEU A 15 2.10 -7.92 -8.85
N THR A 16 1.45 -6.94 -8.28
CA THR A 16 2.06 -6.00 -7.35
C THR A 16 2.43 -6.69 -6.04
N LEU A 17 1.56 -7.56 -5.53
CA LEU A 17 1.84 -8.33 -4.31
C LEU A 17 2.90 -9.41 -4.49
N ALA A 18 2.97 -10.05 -5.67
CA ALA A 18 4.05 -10.96 -6.00
C ALA A 18 5.41 -10.24 -6.10
N ALA A 19 5.39 -8.97 -6.54
CA ALA A 19 6.56 -8.11 -6.55
C ALA A 19 6.93 -7.59 -5.15
N LEU A 20 5.93 -7.39 -4.28
CA LEU A 20 6.09 -6.93 -2.91
C LEU A 20 6.26 -8.06 -1.89
N SER A 21 6.13 -9.34 -2.28
CA SER A 21 6.55 -10.45 -1.43
C SER A 21 8.08 -10.41 -1.29
N LEU A 22 8.51 -9.58 -0.37
CA LEU A 22 9.93 -9.31 -0.12
C LEU A 22 10.63 -10.60 0.30
N PRO A 23 11.74 -10.95 -0.36
CA PRO A 23 12.59 -12.03 0.09
C PRO A 23 13.32 -11.58 1.37
N GLY A 24 12.87 -11.96 2.49
CA GLY A 24 13.50 -11.58 3.76
C GLY A 24 12.71 -12.02 4.99
N LEU A 25 11.41 -12.20 4.87
CA LEU A 25 10.58 -12.67 5.98
C LEU A 25 10.68 -14.19 6.25
N SER A 26 11.52 -14.93 5.52
CA SER A 26 11.59 -16.39 5.62
C SER A 26 12.47 -16.93 6.75
N HIS A 27 13.16 -16.12 7.47
CA HIS A 27 13.96 -16.57 8.62
C HIS A 27 13.51 -15.82 9.87
N ALA A 28 12.40 -16.29 10.48
CA ALA A 28 12.20 -16.01 11.88
C ALA A 28 13.44 -16.55 12.61
N ALA A 29 14.17 -15.69 13.29
CA ALA A 29 15.13 -16.11 14.29
C ALA A 29 14.42 -17.11 15.22
N PRO A 30 15.12 -18.07 15.83
CA PRO A 30 14.53 -19.02 16.75
C PRO A 30 14.19 -18.37 18.10
N GLY A 31 13.50 -17.21 18.08
CA GLY A 31 13.12 -16.45 19.27
C GLY A 31 11.94 -15.53 18.95
N ASP A 32 11.46 -14.84 19.98
CA ASP A 32 10.42 -13.84 19.85
C ASP A 32 10.94 -12.64 19.07
N ALA A 33 10.23 -12.24 18.04
CA ALA A 33 10.69 -11.20 17.13
C ALA A 33 9.54 -10.28 16.73
N ALA A 34 9.87 -8.99 16.53
CA ALA A 34 9.02 -8.02 15.87
C ALA A 34 9.74 -7.50 14.63
N SER A 35 9.00 -7.18 13.58
CA SER A 35 9.58 -6.53 12.41
C SER A 35 8.66 -5.44 11.88
N PHE A 36 9.28 -4.39 11.36
CA PHE A 36 8.64 -3.31 10.64
C PHE A 36 9.29 -3.18 9.29
N GLN A 37 8.49 -3.06 8.24
CA GLN A 37 8.97 -3.07 6.88
C GLN A 37 8.24 -2.02 6.06
N TYR A 38 8.98 -1.37 5.19
CA TYR A 38 8.50 -0.49 4.14
C TYR A 38 8.96 -1.02 2.78
N GLY A 39 8.07 -0.98 1.79
CA GLY A 39 8.37 -1.31 0.41
C GLY A 39 7.82 -0.25 -0.53
N HIS A 40 8.59 0.14 -1.53
CA HIS A 40 8.19 1.04 -2.60
C HIS A 40 8.41 0.36 -3.94
N TYR A 41 7.33 0.24 -4.71
CA TYR A 41 7.33 -0.27 -6.08
C TYR A 41 6.98 0.88 -7.03
N LYS A 42 7.72 1.00 -8.13
CA LYS A 42 7.42 1.95 -9.20
C LYS A 42 7.67 1.35 -10.57
N GLN A 43 6.65 1.38 -11.39
CA GLN A 43 6.71 0.94 -12.77
C GLN A 43 7.15 2.08 -13.68
N ASP A 44 7.85 1.76 -14.76
CA ASP A 44 8.11 2.71 -15.85
C ASP A 44 6.81 3.07 -16.59
N ALA A 45 6.79 4.26 -17.20
CA ALA A 45 5.67 4.68 -18.04
C ALA A 45 5.46 3.69 -19.20
N TRP A 46 4.21 3.27 -19.40
CA TRP A 46 3.82 2.34 -20.45
C TRP A 46 4.28 2.84 -21.83
N LYS A 47 4.96 1.97 -22.55
CA LYS A 47 5.32 2.19 -23.96
C LYS A 47 4.08 1.89 -24.80
N LEU A 48 3.60 2.88 -25.56
CA LEU A 48 2.40 2.74 -26.38
C LEU A 48 2.77 2.12 -27.73
N TYR A 49 3.51 2.86 -28.57
CA TYR A 49 4.08 2.39 -29.82
C TYR A 49 5.20 3.34 -30.28
N ASP A 50 6.09 2.87 -31.15
CA ASP A 50 7.19 3.65 -31.76
C ASP A 50 7.99 4.52 -30.76
N GLY A 51 8.15 4.02 -29.52
CA GLY A 51 8.85 4.75 -28.45
C GLY A 51 8.03 5.82 -27.75
N LEU A 52 6.77 6.05 -28.15
CA LEU A 52 5.85 6.93 -27.44
C LEU A 52 5.49 6.31 -26.08
N LYS A 53 5.66 7.10 -25.02
CA LYS A 53 5.27 6.71 -23.66
C LYS A 53 3.92 7.32 -23.29
N SER A 54 3.19 6.64 -22.43
CA SER A 54 1.97 7.17 -21.81
C SER A 54 2.27 8.44 -21.01
N GLN A 55 1.36 9.41 -21.06
CA GLN A 55 1.42 10.63 -20.25
C GLN A 55 0.86 10.43 -18.82
N TYR A 56 0.16 9.32 -18.57
CA TYR A 56 -0.32 8.98 -17.23
C TYR A 56 0.82 8.60 -16.32
N ASN A 57 0.68 8.93 -15.04
CA ASN A 57 1.60 8.45 -14.02
C ASN A 57 1.62 6.93 -14.03
N PRO A 58 2.82 6.31 -14.06
CA PRO A 58 2.93 4.87 -13.98
C PRO A 58 2.44 4.34 -12.63
N LEU A 59 2.10 3.06 -12.60
CA LEU A 59 1.72 2.39 -11.37
C LEU A 59 2.84 2.47 -10.33
N GLN A 60 2.51 2.92 -9.14
CA GLN A 60 3.37 2.86 -7.97
C GLN A 60 2.59 2.32 -6.77
N VAL A 61 3.30 1.65 -5.87
CA VAL A 61 2.73 1.06 -4.66
C VAL A 61 3.66 1.32 -3.51
N ASP A 62 3.11 1.83 -2.43
CA ASP A 62 3.74 1.92 -1.13
C ASP A 62 3.14 0.86 -0.21
N ASN A 63 4.00 0.10 0.45
CA ASN A 63 3.62 -0.95 1.37
C ASN A 63 4.26 -0.72 2.72
N ILE A 64 3.47 -0.84 3.79
CA ILE A 64 3.98 -1.01 5.14
C ILE A 64 3.54 -2.36 5.69
N ALA A 65 4.42 -3.00 6.44
CA ALA A 65 4.10 -4.23 7.13
C ALA A 65 4.70 -4.24 8.55
N GLY A 66 3.91 -4.71 9.49
CA GLY A 66 4.35 -5.00 10.86
C GLY A 66 4.06 -6.45 11.19
N SER A 67 5.00 -7.13 11.83
CA SER A 67 4.78 -8.48 12.32
C SER A 67 5.37 -8.67 13.71
N ALA A 68 4.74 -9.56 14.49
CA ALA A 68 5.26 -10.01 15.76
C ALA A 68 5.07 -11.52 15.89
N LEU A 69 6.07 -12.19 16.44
CA LEU A 69 6.02 -13.59 16.85
C LEU A 69 6.45 -13.67 18.31
N LEU A 70 5.59 -14.22 19.15
CA LEU A 70 5.77 -14.28 20.59
C LEU A 70 5.59 -15.73 21.05
N THR A 71 6.49 -16.20 21.91
CA THR A 71 6.43 -17.54 22.50
C THR A 71 5.97 -17.47 23.95
N PHE A 72 4.93 -18.20 24.28
CA PHE A 72 4.41 -18.32 25.63
C PHE A 72 4.61 -19.73 26.15
N SER A 73 5.10 -19.89 27.37
CA SER A 73 5.27 -21.19 28.01
C SER A 73 6.08 -22.20 27.19
N ASP A 74 7.14 -21.77 26.53
CA ASP A 74 8.10 -22.56 25.71
C ASP A 74 7.48 -23.35 24.53
N ARG A 75 6.14 -23.45 24.43
CA ARG A 75 5.45 -24.29 23.43
C ARG A 75 4.37 -23.57 22.66
N TRP A 76 3.75 -22.55 23.20
CA TRP A 76 2.74 -21.77 22.51
C TRP A 76 3.36 -20.61 21.76
N LYS A 77 3.06 -20.49 20.49
CA LYS A 77 3.50 -19.39 19.64
C LYS A 77 2.30 -18.59 19.17
N PHE A 78 2.34 -17.29 19.40
CA PHE A 78 1.35 -16.36 18.89
C PHE A 78 2.01 -15.47 17.85
N GLY A 79 1.43 -15.40 16.67
CA GLY A 79 1.86 -14.52 15.58
C GLY A 79 0.78 -13.53 15.22
N PHE A 80 1.20 -12.32 14.92
CA PHE A 80 0.37 -11.25 14.38
C PHE A 80 1.07 -10.62 13.19
N ASN A 81 0.31 -10.36 12.09
CA ASN A 81 0.79 -9.55 10.98
C ASN A 81 -0.24 -8.49 10.63
N TYR A 82 0.24 -7.32 10.28
CA TYR A 82 -0.53 -6.25 9.66
C TYR A 82 0.19 -5.77 8.41
N GLN A 83 -0.56 -5.51 7.36
CA GLN A 83 -0.05 -4.98 6.10
C GLN A 83 -1.02 -3.94 5.56
N GLN A 84 -0.48 -2.81 5.11
CA GLN A 84 -1.21 -1.82 4.35
C GLN A 84 -0.49 -1.57 3.02
N ASP A 85 -1.23 -1.62 1.93
CA ASP A 85 -0.77 -1.22 0.60
C ASP A 85 -1.57 -0.02 0.14
N THR A 86 -0.87 0.95 -0.42
CA THR A 86 -1.47 2.06 -1.14
C THR A 86 -0.92 2.05 -2.55
N TRP A 87 -1.79 1.94 -3.54
CA TRP A 87 -1.38 1.99 -4.93
C TRP A 87 -2.13 3.06 -5.70
N SER A 88 -1.44 3.63 -6.68
CA SER A 88 -1.98 4.62 -7.61
C SER A 88 -1.31 4.48 -8.97
N GLY A 89 -1.90 5.07 -9.99
CA GLY A 89 -1.33 5.14 -11.32
C GLY A 89 -2.13 4.41 -12.39
N ALA A 90 -1.63 4.49 -13.60
CA ALA A 90 -2.32 4.00 -14.78
C ALA A 90 -1.97 2.54 -15.11
N THR A 91 -2.98 1.78 -15.50
CA THR A 91 -2.84 0.38 -15.84
C THR A 91 -3.55 0.07 -17.15
N PRO A 92 -3.06 -0.92 -17.93
CA PRO A 92 -3.77 -1.37 -19.12
C PRO A 92 -5.11 -2.01 -18.77
N VAL A 93 -6.16 -1.60 -19.45
CA VAL A 93 -7.52 -2.14 -19.32
C VAL A 93 -7.95 -3.00 -20.49
N ALA A 94 -7.40 -2.74 -21.69
CA ALA A 94 -7.62 -3.52 -22.90
C ALA A 94 -6.43 -3.41 -23.84
N SER A 95 -6.40 -4.21 -24.90
CA SER A 95 -5.49 -4.06 -26.02
C SER A 95 -6.26 -4.16 -27.35
N ALA A 96 -5.83 -3.38 -28.32
CA ALA A 96 -6.48 -3.27 -29.63
C ALA A 96 -5.47 -2.93 -30.73
N PRO A 97 -5.82 -3.10 -32.03
CA PRO A 97 -5.05 -2.52 -33.09
C PRO A 97 -4.95 -0.99 -32.98
N ASN A 98 -3.77 -0.44 -33.26
CA ASN A 98 -3.54 1.01 -33.26
C ASN A 98 -4.49 1.77 -34.18
N ALA A 99 -4.87 1.15 -35.28
CA ALA A 99 -5.82 1.70 -36.25
C ALA A 99 -7.20 2.06 -35.65
N LEU A 100 -7.58 1.48 -34.51
CA LEU A 100 -8.79 1.85 -33.76
C LEU A 100 -8.64 3.16 -32.97
N GLY A 101 -7.48 3.80 -32.96
CA GLY A 101 -7.25 5.01 -32.16
C GLY A 101 -7.31 4.79 -30.65
N GLY A 102 -6.97 3.59 -30.19
CA GLY A 102 -7.19 3.08 -28.84
C GLY A 102 -6.45 3.74 -27.67
N ASN A 103 -5.65 4.76 -27.93
CA ASN A 103 -4.95 5.52 -26.89
C ASN A 103 -5.47 6.95 -26.82
N ASN A 104 -6.71 7.12 -26.39
CA ASN A 104 -7.17 8.45 -26.05
C ASN A 104 -6.63 8.81 -24.64
N PRO A 105 -5.68 9.76 -24.50
CA PRO A 105 -5.07 10.10 -23.21
C PRO A 105 -6.05 10.77 -22.22
N ASN A 106 -7.28 11.06 -22.63
CA ASN A 106 -8.26 11.78 -21.82
C ASN A 106 -9.22 10.85 -21.04
N VAL A 107 -8.93 9.55 -20.94
CA VAL A 107 -9.79 8.63 -20.18
C VAL A 107 -9.32 8.53 -18.75
N ALA A 108 -10.06 9.16 -17.83
CA ALA A 108 -9.89 9.01 -16.39
C ALA A 108 -10.85 7.95 -15.86
N GLY A 109 -10.38 7.11 -14.94
CA GLY A 109 -11.16 6.07 -14.27
C GLY A 109 -10.70 4.64 -14.56
N ALA A 110 -10.94 3.73 -13.62
CA ALA A 110 -10.51 2.34 -13.69
C ALA A 110 -11.30 1.51 -14.70
N SER A 111 -12.37 2.05 -15.27
CA SER A 111 -13.24 1.32 -16.17
C SER A 111 -12.75 1.37 -17.63
N PRO A 112 -12.88 0.27 -18.37
CA PRO A 112 -12.40 0.17 -19.73
C PRO A 112 -13.23 1.04 -20.68
N LEU A 113 -12.61 2.02 -21.33
CA LEU A 113 -13.20 2.79 -22.41
C LEU A 113 -12.56 2.40 -23.72
N ILE A 114 -13.33 1.71 -24.55
CA ILE A 114 -12.90 1.34 -25.88
C ILE A 114 -13.76 2.10 -26.88
N ARG A 115 -13.22 3.14 -27.46
CA ARG A 115 -13.84 3.88 -28.55
C ARG A 115 -12.95 3.86 -29.78
N GLY A 116 -13.35 3.09 -30.78
CA GLY A 116 -12.94 3.39 -32.13
C GLY A 116 -13.79 4.54 -32.68
N ASN A 117 -13.25 5.73 -32.82
CA ASN A 117 -13.86 6.81 -33.57
C ASN A 117 -13.43 6.79 -35.02
N GLY A 118 -12.62 5.81 -35.43
CA GLY A 118 -12.14 5.67 -36.77
C GLY A 118 -12.71 4.41 -37.42
N THR A 119 -13.07 4.52 -38.68
CA THR A 119 -13.36 3.38 -39.53
C THR A 119 -12.07 2.62 -39.80
N MET A 120 -11.81 1.58 -39.01
CA MET A 120 -10.72 0.67 -39.29
C MET A 120 -11.16 -0.26 -40.39
N LEU A 121 -10.35 -0.32 -41.46
CA LEU A 121 -10.58 -1.19 -42.60
C LEU A 121 -9.66 -2.40 -42.51
N TYR A 122 -10.11 -3.51 -43.10
CA TYR A 122 -9.30 -4.74 -43.18
C TYR A 122 -9.25 -5.23 -44.62
N ASP A 123 -8.13 -5.82 -45.02
CA ASP A 123 -8.09 -6.61 -46.27
C ASP A 123 -8.63 -8.04 -46.03
N LYS A 124 -8.64 -8.86 -47.09
CA LYS A 124 -9.07 -10.28 -46.98
C LYS A 124 -8.14 -11.14 -46.16
N GLN A 125 -6.91 -10.70 -45.89
CA GLN A 125 -5.94 -11.33 -45.05
C GLN A 125 -6.08 -10.92 -43.58
N LEU A 126 -7.10 -10.08 -43.29
CA LEU A 126 -7.37 -9.54 -41.96
C LEU A 126 -6.25 -8.63 -41.44
N THR A 127 -5.51 -7.99 -42.38
CA THR A 127 -4.56 -6.94 -42.03
C THR A 127 -5.32 -5.63 -41.77
N PRO A 128 -5.14 -4.98 -40.62
CA PRO A 128 -5.78 -3.69 -40.34
C PRO A 128 -5.09 -2.55 -41.10
N TYR A 129 -5.89 -1.62 -41.60
CA TYR A 129 -5.47 -0.41 -42.30
C TYR A 129 -5.98 0.82 -41.53
N ARG A 130 -5.14 1.81 -41.37
CA ARG A 130 -5.52 3.12 -40.86
C ARG A 130 -5.42 4.19 -41.95
N LEU A 131 -6.23 5.23 -41.82
CA LEU A 131 -6.06 6.43 -42.62
C LEU A 131 -4.90 7.25 -42.06
N ASP A 132 -3.85 7.46 -42.86
CA ASP A 132 -2.78 8.37 -42.51
C ASP A 132 -3.27 9.81 -42.73
N THR A 133 -3.25 10.62 -41.65
CA THR A 133 -3.81 11.98 -41.66
C THR A 133 -2.92 13.00 -42.36
N GLU A 134 -1.64 12.68 -42.59
CA GLU A 134 -0.70 13.58 -43.29
C GLU A 134 -0.79 13.37 -44.79
N THR A 135 -0.90 12.13 -45.25
CA THR A 135 -0.95 11.79 -46.66
C THR A 135 -2.38 11.60 -47.18
N ALA A 136 -3.36 11.47 -46.31
CA ALA A 136 -4.74 11.07 -46.59
C ALA A 136 -4.84 9.71 -47.32
N GLU A 137 -3.88 8.82 -47.11
CA GLU A 137 -3.81 7.49 -47.69
C GLU A 137 -4.04 6.39 -46.65
N TYR A 138 -4.67 5.29 -47.06
CA TYR A 138 -4.77 4.10 -46.23
C TYR A 138 -3.46 3.33 -46.25
N VAL A 139 -2.91 3.08 -45.05
CA VAL A 139 -1.67 2.32 -44.85
C VAL A 139 -1.91 1.13 -43.92
N PRO A 140 -1.27 -0.01 -44.14
CA PRO A 140 -1.38 -1.15 -43.24
C PRO A 140 -0.76 -0.81 -41.86
N ASP A 141 -1.49 -1.07 -40.80
CA ASP A 141 -1.02 -0.81 -39.42
C ASP A 141 -1.36 -1.98 -38.47
N PRO A 142 -0.54 -3.04 -38.49
CA PRO A 142 -0.76 -4.22 -37.61
C PRO A 142 -0.31 -4.00 -36.17
N ARG A 143 0.14 -2.79 -35.80
CA ARG A 143 0.61 -2.50 -34.45
C ARG A 143 -0.52 -2.63 -33.47
N LEU A 144 -0.19 -3.23 -32.29
CA LEU A 144 -1.08 -3.31 -31.15
C LEU A 144 -0.70 -2.26 -30.13
N VAL A 145 -1.72 -1.72 -29.46
CA VAL A 145 -1.58 -0.73 -28.41
C VAL A 145 -2.41 -1.12 -27.21
N GLN A 146 -1.99 -0.63 -26.04
CA GLN A 146 -2.76 -0.77 -24.82
C GLN A 146 -3.67 0.45 -24.61
N THR A 147 -4.93 0.20 -24.28
CA THR A 147 -5.81 1.22 -23.69
C THR A 147 -5.49 1.28 -22.20
N ILE A 148 -5.09 2.46 -21.73
CA ILE A 148 -4.61 2.67 -20.38
C ILE A 148 -5.62 3.54 -19.64
N ALA A 149 -6.00 3.15 -18.44
CA ALA A 149 -6.83 3.93 -17.55
C ALA A 149 -6.09 4.20 -16.23
N SER A 150 -6.25 5.41 -15.70
CA SER A 150 -5.76 5.78 -14.39
C SER A 150 -6.79 5.39 -13.33
N ALA A 151 -6.34 4.74 -12.26
CA ALA A 151 -7.16 4.44 -11.10
C ALA A 151 -6.95 5.49 -10.01
N SER A 152 -7.99 5.74 -9.21
CA SER A 152 -7.86 6.43 -7.94
C SER A 152 -6.86 5.71 -7.06
N PRO A 153 -6.13 6.40 -6.17
CA PRO A 153 -5.41 5.73 -5.11
C PRO A 153 -6.34 4.80 -4.33
N GLU A 154 -5.91 3.57 -4.13
CA GLU A 154 -6.65 2.57 -3.37
C GLU A 154 -5.81 2.07 -2.21
N ILE A 155 -6.46 1.84 -1.09
CA ILE A 155 -5.82 1.37 0.15
C ILE A 155 -6.36 -0.01 0.48
N ARG A 156 -5.44 -0.95 0.72
CA ARG A 156 -5.74 -2.26 1.25
C ARG A 156 -5.20 -2.40 2.66
N ASN A 157 -6.05 -2.80 3.59
CA ASN A 157 -5.66 -3.15 4.94
C ASN A 157 -5.84 -4.65 5.16
N GLN A 158 -4.81 -5.33 5.64
CA GLN A 158 -4.86 -6.75 5.97
C GLN A 158 -4.30 -6.99 7.35
N GLY A 159 -5.04 -7.76 8.17
CA GLY A 159 -4.60 -8.24 9.47
C GLY A 159 -4.79 -9.74 9.60
N ASP A 160 -3.82 -10.45 10.16
CA ASP A 160 -3.93 -11.88 10.46
C ASP A 160 -3.28 -12.24 11.80
N PHE A 161 -3.83 -13.29 12.42
CA PHE A 161 -3.34 -13.88 13.65
C PHE A 161 -3.04 -15.35 13.44
N ARG A 162 -2.05 -15.86 14.18
CA ARG A 162 -1.66 -17.27 14.20
C ARG A 162 -1.44 -17.72 15.62
N LEU A 163 -1.96 -18.92 15.93
CA LEU A 163 -1.71 -19.59 17.20
C LEU A 163 -1.12 -20.96 16.91
N GLY A 164 0.09 -21.20 17.39
CA GLY A 164 0.82 -22.44 17.21
C GLY A 164 1.07 -23.13 18.54
N TYR A 165 1.15 -24.46 18.51
CA TYR A 165 1.64 -25.27 19.60
C TYR A 165 2.73 -26.20 19.07
N GLU A 166 3.88 -26.24 19.76
CA GLU A 166 5.03 -27.06 19.40
C GLU A 166 5.25 -28.18 20.42
N TRP A 167 5.29 -29.40 19.94
CA TRP A 167 5.83 -30.56 20.65
C TRP A 167 7.30 -30.75 20.27
N ASP A 168 7.96 -31.70 20.88
CA ASP A 168 9.38 -31.93 20.64
C ASP A 168 9.69 -32.32 19.18
N GLU A 169 8.75 -33.03 18.50
CA GLU A 169 8.92 -33.54 17.13
C GLU A 169 7.73 -33.18 16.21
N ALA A 170 6.83 -32.30 16.65
CA ALA A 170 5.68 -31.89 15.86
C ALA A 170 5.27 -30.47 16.20
N ALA A 171 4.58 -29.81 15.26
CA ALA A 171 3.95 -28.52 15.51
C ALA A 171 2.63 -28.40 14.73
N VAL A 172 1.66 -27.70 15.30
CA VAL A 172 0.40 -27.33 14.64
C VAL A 172 0.18 -25.85 14.80
N THR A 173 -0.22 -25.18 13.72
CA THR A 173 -0.52 -23.75 13.72
C THR A 173 -1.88 -23.52 13.06
N LEU A 174 -2.77 -22.83 13.77
CA LEU A 174 -4.03 -22.31 13.27
C LEU A 174 -3.89 -20.83 13.02
N GLY A 175 -4.37 -20.34 11.88
CA GLY A 175 -4.32 -18.95 11.51
C GLY A 175 -5.61 -18.45 10.88
N GLY A 176 -5.82 -17.13 10.89
CA GLY A 176 -6.93 -16.51 10.21
C GLY A 176 -6.79 -15.00 10.16
N GLY A 177 -7.47 -14.38 9.22
CA GLY A 177 -7.39 -12.95 9.03
C GLY A 177 -8.40 -12.40 8.03
N VAL A 178 -8.34 -11.09 7.87
CA VAL A 178 -9.18 -10.34 6.93
C VAL A 178 -8.32 -9.40 6.08
N SER A 179 -8.76 -9.15 4.85
CA SER A 179 -8.19 -8.14 3.94
C SER A 179 -9.33 -7.30 3.41
N GLN A 180 -9.22 -5.99 3.53
CA GLN A 180 -10.25 -5.04 3.16
C GLN A 180 -9.73 -4.04 2.15
N GLU A 181 -10.46 -3.88 1.06
CA GLU A 181 -10.28 -2.91 0.00
C GLU A 181 -11.64 -2.31 -0.37
N PRO A 182 -11.72 -1.16 -1.00
CA PRO A 182 -13.01 -0.56 -1.37
C PRO A 182 -13.90 -1.48 -2.21
N ASP A 183 -13.30 -2.28 -3.09
CA ASP A 183 -13.98 -3.12 -4.07
C ASP A 183 -13.78 -4.64 -3.85
N TYR A 184 -12.94 -5.05 -2.88
CA TYR A 184 -12.57 -6.45 -2.68
C TYR A 184 -12.30 -6.77 -1.21
N ASN A 185 -13.19 -7.51 -0.57
CA ASN A 185 -13.08 -7.91 0.83
C ASN A 185 -12.87 -9.42 0.95
N SER A 186 -11.91 -9.84 1.76
CA SER A 186 -11.58 -11.25 1.95
C SER A 186 -11.48 -11.62 3.41
N ALA A 187 -11.97 -12.81 3.76
CA ALA A 187 -11.68 -13.49 5.02
C ALA A 187 -11.01 -14.83 4.72
N PHE A 188 -10.02 -15.19 5.51
CA PHE A 188 -9.24 -16.41 5.29
C PHE A 188 -8.88 -17.14 6.58
N GLY A 189 -8.69 -18.45 6.47
CA GLY A 189 -8.22 -19.30 7.55
C GLY A 189 -7.18 -20.31 7.08
N SER A 190 -6.30 -20.74 7.96
CA SER A 190 -5.23 -21.70 7.66
C SER A 190 -5.01 -22.69 8.79
N LEU A 191 -4.65 -23.91 8.42
CA LEU A 191 -4.19 -24.95 9.32
C LEU A 191 -2.87 -25.52 8.77
N ASN A 192 -1.82 -25.47 9.58
CA ASN A 192 -0.51 -25.99 9.20
C ASN A 192 -0.02 -27.00 10.24
N GLY A 193 0.54 -28.10 9.77
CA GLY A 193 1.17 -29.14 10.58
C GLY A 193 2.60 -29.37 10.15
N ARG A 194 3.48 -29.66 11.10
CA ARG A 194 4.86 -30.10 10.88
C ARG A 194 5.13 -31.34 11.71
N MET A 195 5.85 -32.28 11.13
CA MET A 195 6.39 -33.46 11.83
C MET A 195 7.87 -33.61 11.49
N ASP A 196 8.68 -33.78 12.53
CA ASP A 196 10.12 -33.99 12.42
C ASP A 196 10.47 -35.45 12.64
N PHE A 197 11.38 -36.00 11.83
CA PHE A 197 11.86 -37.35 11.86
C PHE A 197 13.39 -37.39 11.87
N ASN A 198 13.98 -38.54 12.16
CA ASN A 198 15.43 -38.78 12.11
C ASN A 198 16.22 -37.71 12.89
N GLN A 199 15.85 -37.44 14.14
CA GLN A 199 16.49 -36.40 14.97
C GLN A 199 16.43 -35.02 14.32
N LYS A 200 15.27 -34.68 13.71
CA LYS A 200 15.00 -33.44 12.97
C LYS A 200 15.79 -33.21 11.67
N LEU A 201 16.44 -34.28 11.16
CA LEU A 201 17.08 -34.24 9.83
C LEU A 201 16.07 -34.25 8.69
N THR A 202 14.86 -34.74 8.93
CA THR A 202 13.77 -34.76 7.96
C THR A 202 12.56 -34.06 8.57
N ALA A 203 11.99 -33.06 7.89
CA ALA A 203 10.76 -32.41 8.30
C ALA A 203 9.69 -32.56 7.20
N LEU A 204 8.51 -33.01 7.58
CA LEU A 204 7.32 -33.03 6.73
C LEU A 204 6.39 -31.90 7.13
N ASN A 205 5.96 -31.08 6.17
CA ASN A 205 5.03 -29.98 6.40
C ASN A 205 3.78 -30.16 5.53
N LEU A 206 2.62 -29.92 6.12
CA LEU A 206 1.32 -29.90 5.44
C LEU A 206 0.58 -28.61 5.81
N GLY A 207 0.14 -27.86 4.82
CA GLY A 207 -0.69 -26.66 4.98
C GLY A 207 -1.97 -26.76 4.19
N VAL A 208 -3.08 -26.29 4.78
CA VAL A 208 -4.37 -26.13 4.12
C VAL A 208 -4.88 -24.73 4.41
N ASN A 209 -5.36 -24.02 3.37
CA ASN A 209 -5.91 -22.68 3.51
C ASN A 209 -7.23 -22.58 2.77
N TYR A 210 -8.14 -21.77 3.31
CA TYR A 210 -9.38 -21.37 2.67
C TYR A 210 -9.50 -19.85 2.69
N THR A 211 -9.97 -19.26 1.57
CA THR A 211 -10.28 -17.83 1.47
C THR A 211 -11.65 -17.67 0.81
N ASN A 212 -12.49 -16.84 1.40
CA ASN A 212 -13.71 -16.33 0.79
C ASN A 212 -13.55 -14.84 0.53
N SER A 213 -13.92 -14.40 -0.67
CA SER A 213 -13.75 -13.01 -1.11
C SER A 213 -15.04 -12.51 -1.75
N ASP A 214 -15.48 -11.34 -1.32
CA ASP A 214 -16.59 -10.61 -1.90
C ASP A 214 -16.08 -9.46 -2.77
N ILE A 215 -16.61 -9.35 -3.97
CA ILE A 215 -16.24 -8.36 -4.99
C ILE A 215 -17.40 -7.39 -5.13
N SER A 216 -17.09 -6.08 -5.10
CA SER A 216 -18.06 -4.99 -5.22
C SER A 216 -17.45 -3.84 -6.02
N ALA A 217 -17.22 -4.10 -7.32
CA ALA A 217 -16.50 -3.16 -8.19
C ALA A 217 -17.44 -2.11 -8.78
N THR A 218 -17.14 -0.83 -8.56
CA THR A 218 -17.87 0.28 -9.16
C THR A 218 -17.49 0.46 -10.62
N ILE A 219 -18.48 0.29 -11.51
CA ILE A 219 -18.32 0.54 -12.94
C ILE A 219 -18.73 1.99 -13.21
N ASN A 220 -17.82 2.76 -13.84
CA ASN A 220 -18.09 4.15 -14.15
C ASN A 220 -19.29 4.29 -15.11
N PRO A 221 -20.33 5.11 -14.79
CA PRO A 221 -21.50 5.31 -15.65
C PRO A 221 -21.19 5.90 -17.03
N MET A 222 -20.07 6.61 -17.18
CA MET A 222 -19.58 7.11 -18.47
C MET A 222 -19.30 5.99 -19.47
N PHE A 223 -19.16 4.75 -19.00
CA PHE A 223 -18.91 3.55 -19.80
C PHE A 223 -20.18 2.74 -20.10
N ALA A 224 -21.32 3.09 -19.51
CA ALA A 224 -22.60 2.44 -19.80
C ALA A 224 -22.96 2.34 -21.29
N PRO A 225 -22.52 3.27 -22.20
CA PRO A 225 -22.72 3.12 -23.63
C PRO A 225 -21.88 1.99 -24.26
N TYR A 226 -20.81 1.51 -23.60
CA TYR A 226 -19.86 0.55 -24.18
C TYR A 226 -19.98 -0.84 -23.59
N VAL A 227 -20.45 -0.94 -22.35
CA VAL A 227 -20.78 -2.21 -21.72
C VAL A 227 -22.29 -2.28 -21.63
N ASN A 228 -22.91 -3.09 -22.49
CA ASN A 228 -24.34 -3.33 -22.38
C ASN A 228 -24.63 -4.09 -21.06
N THR A 229 -25.03 -3.33 -20.04
CA THR A 229 -25.23 -3.84 -18.68
C THR A 229 -26.33 -4.92 -18.59
N SER A 230 -27.22 -5.01 -19.61
CA SER A 230 -28.24 -6.07 -19.68
C SER A 230 -27.64 -7.48 -19.79
N TYR A 231 -26.43 -7.63 -20.32
CA TYR A 231 -25.73 -8.92 -20.37
C TYR A 231 -25.24 -9.43 -19.03
N TYR A 232 -25.13 -8.53 -18.05
CA TYR A 232 -24.68 -8.82 -16.71
C TYR A 232 -25.78 -8.69 -15.67
N SER A 233 -27.06 -8.83 -16.12
CA SER A 233 -28.22 -8.80 -15.24
C SER A 233 -28.11 -9.86 -14.14
N GLY A 234 -28.17 -9.45 -12.88
CA GLY A 234 -27.90 -10.29 -11.70
C GLY A 234 -26.48 -10.16 -11.12
N GLN A 235 -25.52 -9.59 -11.88
CA GLN A 235 -24.17 -9.25 -11.38
C GLN A 235 -24.00 -7.74 -11.23
N ILE A 236 -24.64 -6.92 -12.08
CA ILE A 236 -24.60 -5.47 -11.98
C ILE A 236 -25.87 -4.96 -11.32
N VAL A 237 -25.68 -4.26 -10.19
CA VAL A 237 -26.74 -3.58 -9.45
C VAL A 237 -26.59 -2.07 -9.68
N THR A 238 -27.68 -1.42 -10.06
CA THR A 238 -27.70 0.03 -10.26
C THR A 238 -28.29 0.70 -9.01
N TYR A 239 -27.47 1.50 -8.36
CA TYR A 239 -27.88 2.37 -7.26
C TYR A 239 -28.23 3.75 -7.83
N THR A 240 -29.33 4.32 -7.39
CA THR A 240 -29.71 5.70 -7.75
C THR A 240 -29.63 6.56 -6.50
N SER A 241 -28.78 7.58 -6.54
CA SER A 241 -28.69 8.55 -5.44
C SER A 241 -29.97 9.39 -5.30
N ALA A 242 -30.12 10.04 -4.16
CA ALA A 242 -31.24 10.97 -3.94
C ALA A 242 -31.29 12.12 -4.99
N MET A 243 -30.18 12.41 -5.64
CA MET A 243 -30.05 13.42 -6.71
C MET A 243 -30.17 12.82 -8.13
N GLY A 244 -30.54 11.55 -8.25
CA GLY A 244 -30.76 10.90 -9.55
C GLY A 244 -29.49 10.37 -10.23
N ALA A 245 -28.30 10.53 -9.64
CA ALA A 245 -27.06 9.93 -10.15
C ALA A 245 -27.13 8.40 -10.03
N LYS A 246 -26.75 7.72 -11.10
CA LYS A 246 -26.77 6.25 -11.18
C LYS A 246 -25.34 5.71 -11.06
N THR A 247 -25.12 4.84 -10.08
CA THR A 247 -23.87 4.09 -9.90
C THR A 247 -24.13 2.63 -10.19
N GLN A 248 -23.33 2.03 -11.04
CA GLN A 248 -23.39 0.62 -11.38
C GLN A 248 -22.31 -0.12 -10.62
N VAL A 249 -22.68 -1.14 -9.86
CA VAL A 249 -21.75 -1.96 -9.08
C VAL A 249 -21.85 -3.41 -9.56
N LEU A 250 -20.73 -3.95 -10.01
CA LEU A 250 -20.59 -5.36 -10.34
C LEU A 250 -20.24 -6.13 -9.08
N THR A 251 -21.09 -7.10 -8.73
CA THR A 251 -20.90 -7.95 -7.56
C THR A 251 -20.49 -9.36 -7.95
N GLY A 252 -19.68 -10.00 -7.14
CA GLY A 252 -19.25 -11.37 -7.31
C GLY A 252 -18.72 -11.96 -6.01
N ASN A 253 -18.66 -13.29 -5.95
CA ASN A 253 -18.02 -14.01 -4.86
C ASN A 253 -16.99 -14.97 -5.42
N ARG A 254 -15.87 -15.13 -4.71
CA ARG A 254 -14.78 -16.03 -5.05
C ARG A 254 -14.36 -16.84 -3.84
N GLN A 255 -14.18 -18.13 -4.04
CA GLN A 255 -13.68 -19.07 -3.04
C GLN A 255 -12.41 -19.73 -3.54
N ASP A 256 -11.41 -19.80 -2.65
CA ASP A 256 -10.14 -20.45 -2.93
C ASP A 256 -9.78 -21.45 -1.84
N TRP A 257 -9.54 -22.70 -2.25
CA TRP A 257 -8.94 -23.75 -1.42
C TRP A 257 -7.50 -23.98 -1.86
N SER A 258 -6.57 -24.04 -0.95
CA SER A 258 -5.20 -24.42 -1.26
C SER A 258 -4.63 -25.42 -0.27
N SER A 259 -3.81 -26.35 -0.76
CA SER A 259 -3.04 -27.28 0.05
C SER A 259 -1.59 -27.32 -0.43
N HIS A 260 -0.66 -27.52 0.48
CA HIS A 260 0.76 -27.64 0.17
C HIS A 260 1.37 -28.69 1.08
N LEU A 261 2.08 -29.67 0.50
CA LEU A 261 2.83 -30.70 1.18
C LEU A 261 4.31 -30.57 0.82
N SER A 262 5.21 -30.44 1.79
CA SER A 262 6.65 -30.37 1.53
C SER A 262 7.45 -31.27 2.46
N ILE A 263 8.60 -31.70 1.96
CA ILE A 263 9.61 -32.47 2.69
C ILE A 263 10.90 -31.65 2.63
N ALA A 264 11.47 -31.36 3.80
CA ALA A 264 12.80 -30.78 3.95
C ALA A 264 13.74 -31.85 4.52
N GLN A 265 14.88 -32.08 3.86
CA GLN A 265 15.87 -33.10 4.20
C GLN A 265 17.25 -32.48 4.34
N VAL A 266 17.85 -32.58 5.50
CA VAL A 266 19.29 -32.31 5.71
C VAL A 266 20.06 -33.47 5.10
N ILE A 267 20.77 -33.22 3.99
CA ILE A 267 21.55 -34.24 3.27
C ILE A 267 22.91 -34.46 3.95
N ASN A 268 23.55 -33.37 4.34
CA ASN A 268 24.79 -33.34 5.13
C ASN A 268 24.88 -32.00 5.87
N LYS A 269 26.01 -31.75 6.57
CA LYS A 269 26.21 -30.53 7.39
C LYS A 269 26.12 -29.21 6.60
N ASP A 270 26.31 -29.25 5.28
CA ASP A 270 26.39 -28.07 4.41
C ASP A 270 25.24 -27.99 3.41
N LEU A 271 24.38 -29.04 3.29
CA LEU A 271 23.35 -29.12 2.26
C LEU A 271 21.97 -29.49 2.84
N LEU A 272 21.00 -28.61 2.62
CA LEU A 272 19.58 -28.82 2.85
C LEU A 272 18.85 -28.85 1.50
N LEU A 273 17.98 -29.84 1.31
CA LEU A 273 17.09 -29.97 0.16
C LEU A 273 15.64 -29.92 0.65
N GLU A 274 14.80 -29.12 -0.02
CA GLU A 274 13.36 -29.07 0.21
C GLU A 274 12.64 -29.29 -1.11
N THR A 275 11.57 -30.08 -1.13
CA THR A 275 10.68 -30.21 -2.27
C THR A 275 9.23 -30.23 -1.81
N GLY A 276 8.33 -29.65 -2.60
CA GLY A 276 6.93 -29.47 -2.26
C GLY A 276 5.99 -29.66 -3.43
N LEU A 277 4.76 -30.06 -3.11
CA LEU A 277 3.64 -30.16 -4.02
C LEU A 277 2.50 -29.28 -3.51
N GLY A 278 2.00 -28.40 -4.36
CA GLY A 278 0.88 -27.52 -4.06
C GLY A 278 -0.29 -27.76 -5.00
N TYR A 279 -1.50 -27.61 -4.48
CA TYR A 279 -2.72 -27.59 -5.28
C TYR A 279 -3.62 -26.44 -4.83
N ILE A 280 -4.19 -25.70 -5.81
CA ILE A 280 -5.12 -24.61 -5.56
C ILE A 280 -6.35 -24.81 -6.45
N ARG A 281 -7.54 -24.74 -5.83
CA ARG A 281 -8.82 -24.67 -6.53
C ARG A 281 -9.49 -23.33 -6.23
N SER A 282 -9.77 -22.59 -7.29
CA SER A 282 -10.50 -21.32 -7.25
C SER A 282 -11.83 -21.46 -7.94
N THR A 283 -12.91 -20.95 -7.32
CA THR A 283 -14.26 -21.03 -7.88
C THR A 283 -15.00 -19.68 -7.71
N GLY A 284 -16.00 -19.43 -8.55
CA GLY A 284 -16.82 -18.23 -8.50
C GLY A 284 -16.42 -17.18 -9.52
N TYR A 285 -16.44 -15.90 -9.17
CA TYR A 285 -16.09 -14.81 -10.06
C TYR A 285 -14.56 -14.68 -10.16
N LEU A 286 -13.97 -15.13 -11.26
CA LEU A 286 -12.51 -15.13 -11.46
C LEU A 286 -12.04 -14.08 -12.48
N ALA A 287 -12.97 -13.37 -13.14
CA ALA A 287 -12.65 -12.28 -14.06
C ALA A 287 -12.21 -11.01 -13.32
N ASN A 288 -11.57 -10.10 -14.04
CA ASN A 288 -11.25 -8.77 -13.54
C ASN A 288 -12.33 -7.79 -14.00
N PRO A 289 -13.08 -7.14 -13.08
CA PRO A 289 -14.17 -6.24 -13.44
C PRO A 289 -13.70 -4.97 -14.20
N TYR A 290 -12.41 -4.67 -14.18
CA TYR A 290 -11.81 -3.52 -14.83
C TYR A 290 -11.07 -3.85 -16.13
N LYS A 291 -11.28 -5.05 -16.68
CA LYS A 291 -10.70 -5.46 -17.95
C LYS A 291 -11.78 -5.59 -19.03
N ALA A 292 -11.47 -5.11 -20.21
CA ALA A 292 -12.31 -5.24 -21.37
C ALA A 292 -11.59 -5.99 -22.51
N VAL A 293 -12.40 -6.43 -23.44
CA VAL A 293 -11.97 -7.16 -24.62
C VAL A 293 -12.68 -6.57 -25.84
N ASP A 294 -11.91 -6.28 -26.90
CA ASP A 294 -12.46 -5.86 -28.19
C ASP A 294 -12.80 -7.04 -29.07
N PHE A 295 -14.04 -7.08 -29.54
CA PHE A 295 -14.51 -7.96 -30.60
C PHE A 295 -14.64 -7.16 -31.89
N VAL A 296 -13.80 -7.46 -32.84
CA VAL A 296 -13.76 -6.81 -34.16
C VAL A 296 -14.40 -7.73 -35.18
N TYR A 297 -15.43 -7.23 -35.84
CA TYR A 297 -16.16 -7.95 -36.90
C TYR A 297 -15.85 -7.31 -38.25
N VAL A 298 -15.37 -8.07 -39.24
CA VAL A 298 -15.04 -7.61 -40.60
C VAL A 298 -16.07 -8.13 -41.55
N ASP A 299 -16.86 -7.23 -42.12
CA ASP A 299 -17.90 -7.58 -43.09
C ASP A 299 -17.37 -7.63 -44.53
N PHE A 300 -17.02 -8.79 -45.05
CA PHE A 300 -16.55 -8.98 -46.43
C PHE A 300 -17.63 -8.75 -47.49
N ASN A 301 -18.89 -8.55 -47.12
CA ASN A 301 -19.95 -8.16 -48.08
C ASN A 301 -20.01 -6.65 -48.26
N ASN A 302 -19.24 -5.88 -47.49
CA ASN A 302 -19.23 -4.41 -47.53
C ASN A 302 -17.85 -3.87 -47.89
N PRO A 303 -17.42 -3.94 -49.15
CA PRO A 303 -16.13 -3.41 -49.60
C PRO A 303 -16.18 -1.87 -49.63
N VAL A 304 -15.09 -1.24 -49.24
CA VAL A 304 -14.94 0.21 -49.22
C VAL A 304 -14.14 0.67 -50.43
N GLU A 305 -14.72 1.57 -51.21
CA GLU A 305 -13.99 2.24 -52.33
C GLU A 305 -13.13 3.38 -51.74
N THR A 306 -11.84 3.16 -51.61
CA THR A 306 -10.90 4.16 -51.07
C THR A 306 -10.43 5.17 -52.10
N GLY A 307 -10.61 4.88 -53.38
CA GLY A 307 -10.07 5.70 -54.47
C GLY A 307 -8.53 5.67 -54.62
N GLN A 308 -7.83 4.95 -53.73
CA GLN A 308 -6.36 4.86 -53.72
C GLN A 308 -5.89 3.68 -54.57
N ALA A 309 -5.05 3.98 -55.58
CA ALA A 309 -4.51 2.96 -56.48
C ALA A 309 -3.49 2.05 -55.76
N GLY A 310 -3.51 0.75 -56.08
CA GLY A 310 -2.54 -0.22 -55.56
C GLY A 310 -2.89 -0.85 -54.22
N LEU A 311 -3.99 -0.46 -53.56
CA LEU A 311 -4.48 -1.13 -52.37
C LEU A 311 -5.24 -2.43 -52.70
N PRO A 312 -5.20 -3.43 -51.79
CA PRO A 312 -6.17 -4.52 -51.83
C PRO A 312 -7.58 -3.99 -51.59
N THR A 313 -8.60 -4.77 -51.90
CA THR A 313 -9.96 -4.44 -51.49
C THR A 313 -10.04 -4.41 -50.00
N LEU A 314 -10.45 -3.27 -49.44
CA LEU A 314 -10.64 -3.07 -47.98
C LEU A 314 -12.12 -3.21 -47.60
N TYR A 315 -12.37 -3.64 -46.40
CA TYR A 315 -13.70 -3.94 -45.87
C TYR A 315 -13.93 -3.21 -44.55
N GLU A 316 -15.15 -2.77 -44.31
CA GLU A 316 -15.54 -2.15 -43.03
C GLU A 316 -15.47 -3.14 -41.88
N SER A 317 -15.15 -2.63 -40.74
CA SER A 317 -15.23 -3.38 -39.46
C SER A 317 -16.10 -2.65 -38.43
N SER A 318 -16.75 -3.42 -37.59
CA SER A 318 -17.39 -2.94 -36.38
C SER A 318 -16.67 -3.48 -35.14
N VAL A 319 -16.69 -2.72 -34.05
CA VAL A 319 -16.01 -3.07 -32.82
C VAL A 319 -17.01 -3.03 -31.67
N GLU A 320 -17.04 -4.13 -30.90
CA GLU A 320 -17.83 -4.26 -29.70
C GLU A 320 -16.93 -4.50 -28.50
N GLY A 321 -16.97 -3.57 -27.56
CA GLY A 321 -16.25 -3.69 -26.28
C GLY A 321 -17.08 -4.41 -25.24
N VAL A 322 -16.52 -5.46 -24.65
CA VAL A 322 -17.19 -6.25 -23.60
C VAL A 322 -16.28 -6.40 -22.39
N LEU A 323 -16.84 -6.63 -21.18
CA LEU A 323 -16.03 -7.01 -20.03
C LEU A 323 -15.43 -8.39 -20.26
N GLU A 324 -14.20 -8.61 -19.75
CA GLU A 324 -13.58 -9.92 -19.85
C GLU A 324 -14.43 -10.99 -19.13
N ARG A 325 -14.35 -12.20 -19.68
CA ARG A 325 -15.01 -13.38 -19.11
C ARG A 325 -14.03 -14.53 -18.99
N ARG A 326 -13.72 -14.92 -17.74
CA ARG A 326 -12.88 -16.07 -17.45
C ARG A 326 -13.74 -17.27 -17.04
N PRO A 327 -13.25 -18.49 -17.17
CA PRO A 327 -13.93 -19.64 -16.55
C PRO A 327 -14.13 -19.40 -15.06
N ASN A 328 -15.25 -19.85 -14.51
CA ASN A 328 -15.60 -19.70 -13.11
C ASN A 328 -14.96 -20.73 -12.17
N GLU A 329 -14.10 -21.56 -12.70
CA GLU A 329 -13.27 -22.54 -11.99
C GLU A 329 -11.83 -22.53 -12.54
N ARG A 330 -10.85 -22.71 -11.65
CA ARG A 330 -9.44 -22.85 -11.98
C ARG A 330 -8.78 -23.81 -11.03
N ASN A 331 -8.15 -24.86 -11.57
CA ASN A 331 -7.38 -25.85 -10.85
C ASN A 331 -5.90 -25.68 -11.20
N GLN A 332 -5.04 -25.57 -10.17
CA GLN A 332 -3.64 -25.20 -10.33
C GLN A 332 -2.78 -26.19 -9.56
N GLY A 333 -1.77 -26.73 -10.24
CA GLY A 333 -0.74 -27.61 -9.68
C GLY A 333 0.61 -26.89 -9.60
N ILE A 334 1.32 -27.08 -8.51
CA ILE A 334 2.65 -26.49 -8.26
C ILE A 334 3.59 -27.60 -7.81
N TRP A 335 4.79 -27.63 -8.36
CA TRP A 335 5.91 -28.38 -7.84
C TRP A 335 7.09 -27.47 -7.62
N ASP A 336 7.68 -27.50 -6.43
CA ASP A 336 8.84 -26.69 -6.09
C ASP A 336 9.97 -27.55 -5.50
N ILE A 337 11.20 -27.12 -5.78
CA ILE A 337 12.41 -27.66 -5.19
C ILE A 337 13.33 -26.52 -4.79
N ARG A 338 13.93 -26.60 -3.61
CA ARG A 338 14.87 -25.61 -3.08
C ARG A 338 16.08 -26.31 -2.50
N LEU A 339 17.24 -25.79 -2.83
CA LEU A 339 18.54 -26.22 -2.33
C LEU A 339 19.16 -25.06 -1.54
N VAL A 340 19.67 -25.37 -0.35
CA VAL A 340 20.47 -24.44 0.46
C VAL A 340 21.83 -25.10 0.71
N GLN A 341 22.89 -24.53 0.13
CA GLN A 341 24.26 -25.03 0.20
C GLN A 341 25.15 -24.03 0.93
N PHE A 342 25.73 -24.44 2.05
CA PHE A 342 26.83 -23.67 2.66
C PHE A 342 28.12 -23.91 1.88
N VAL A 343 28.82 -22.82 1.53
CA VAL A 343 30.06 -22.83 0.72
C VAL A 343 31.22 -22.40 1.61
N GLU A 344 31.79 -23.39 2.31
CA GLU A 344 32.79 -23.20 3.35
C GLU A 344 33.99 -22.27 2.96
N PRO A 345 34.57 -22.34 1.72
CA PRO A 345 35.69 -21.46 1.33
C PRO A 345 35.37 -19.97 1.33
N PHE A 346 34.09 -19.61 1.21
CA PHE A 346 33.62 -18.22 1.16
C PHE A 346 32.84 -17.82 2.42
N ASP A 347 32.64 -18.76 3.36
CA ASP A 347 31.75 -18.57 4.52
C ASP A 347 30.37 -18.02 4.09
N ALA A 348 29.84 -18.54 3.00
CA ALA A 348 28.66 -18.04 2.32
C ALA A 348 27.61 -19.13 2.13
N SER A 349 26.37 -18.73 1.86
CA SER A 349 25.27 -19.64 1.55
C SER A 349 24.71 -19.35 0.16
N LEU A 350 24.63 -20.41 -0.67
CA LEU A 350 23.95 -20.41 -1.95
C LEU A 350 22.56 -21.00 -1.78
N HIS A 351 21.55 -20.26 -2.20
CA HIS A 351 20.19 -20.76 -2.31
C HIS A 351 19.80 -20.83 -3.79
N ALA A 352 19.32 -21.99 -4.22
CA ALA A 352 18.81 -22.19 -5.58
C ALA A 352 17.42 -22.81 -5.52
N GLY A 353 16.48 -22.24 -6.25
CA GLY A 353 15.09 -22.65 -6.29
C GLY A 353 14.60 -22.85 -7.71
N TYR A 354 13.76 -23.84 -7.91
CA TYR A 354 12.99 -24.01 -9.12
C TYR A 354 11.53 -24.30 -8.77
N ARG A 355 10.60 -23.66 -9.52
CA ARG A 355 9.16 -23.92 -9.40
C ARG A 355 8.57 -24.17 -10.77
N PHE A 356 7.82 -25.24 -10.89
CA PHE A 356 6.95 -25.55 -12.01
C PHE A 356 5.49 -25.31 -11.60
N PHE A 357 4.74 -24.69 -12.50
CA PHE A 357 3.32 -24.41 -12.36
C PHE A 357 2.58 -24.88 -13.60
N ALA A 358 1.39 -25.44 -13.42
CA ALA A 358 0.46 -25.76 -14.50
C ALA A 358 -0.99 -25.61 -14.03
N ASP A 359 -1.89 -25.19 -14.93
CA ASP A 359 -3.31 -25.06 -14.64
C ASP A 359 -4.21 -25.57 -15.78
N ASP A 360 -5.51 -25.67 -15.51
CA ASP A 360 -6.53 -26.04 -16.48
C ASP A 360 -6.93 -24.92 -17.45
N TRP A 361 -6.42 -23.69 -17.25
CA TRP A 361 -6.51 -22.60 -18.21
C TRP A 361 -5.47 -22.69 -19.34
N GLY A 362 -4.55 -23.67 -19.26
CA GLY A 362 -3.51 -23.93 -20.25
C GLY A 362 -2.21 -23.19 -19.99
N ILE A 363 -2.08 -22.53 -18.82
CA ILE A 363 -0.84 -21.88 -18.45
C ILE A 363 0.11 -22.91 -17.84
N THR A 364 1.33 -22.95 -18.36
CA THR A 364 2.47 -23.61 -17.75
C THR A 364 3.55 -22.57 -17.49
N ALA A 365 4.18 -22.62 -16.30
CA ALA A 365 5.22 -21.65 -15.98
C ALA A 365 6.42 -22.29 -15.27
N HIS A 366 7.58 -21.68 -15.47
CA HIS A 366 8.86 -22.04 -14.89
C HIS A 366 9.44 -20.82 -14.17
N THR A 367 9.86 -21.00 -12.92
CA THR A 367 10.57 -19.97 -12.14
C THR A 367 11.89 -20.53 -11.66
N PHE A 368 12.97 -19.80 -11.88
CA PHE A 368 14.30 -20.09 -11.35
C PHE A 368 14.71 -18.94 -10.46
N ASP A 369 15.07 -19.21 -9.21
CA ASP A 369 15.56 -18.26 -8.23
C ASP A 369 16.95 -18.68 -7.77
N VAL A 370 17.87 -17.70 -7.70
CA VAL A 370 19.19 -17.91 -7.11
C VAL A 370 19.51 -16.70 -6.24
N ASP A 371 19.94 -16.93 -5.02
CA ASP A 371 20.53 -15.91 -4.16
C ASP A 371 21.80 -16.42 -3.48
N TRP A 372 22.72 -15.49 -3.20
CA TRP A 372 24.00 -15.73 -2.55
C TRP A 372 24.09 -14.86 -1.31
N VAL A 373 24.10 -15.47 -0.14
CA VAL A 373 24.24 -14.75 1.13
C VAL A 373 25.71 -14.68 1.51
N GLN A 374 26.32 -13.51 1.44
CA GLN A 374 27.70 -13.26 1.77
C GLN A 374 27.79 -12.44 3.06
N PRO A 375 28.15 -13.06 4.19
CA PRO A 375 28.57 -12.31 5.36
C PRO A 375 29.81 -11.47 5.06
N LEU A 376 29.80 -10.21 5.51
CA LEU A 376 30.91 -9.28 5.39
C LEU A 376 31.20 -8.71 6.77
N TRP A 377 32.44 -8.84 7.25
CA TRP A 377 32.82 -8.41 8.60
C TRP A 377 31.89 -9.01 9.67
N ASP A 378 31.95 -8.52 10.89
CA ASP A 378 31.25 -9.14 12.03
C ASP A 378 29.72 -8.88 12.08
N ALA A 379 29.19 -8.02 11.23
CA ALA A 379 27.80 -7.57 11.40
C ALA A 379 27.03 -7.30 10.10
N TRP A 380 27.67 -7.36 8.95
CA TRP A 380 27.04 -7.08 7.66
C TRP A 380 26.84 -8.35 6.86
N ALA A 381 25.77 -8.39 6.05
CA ALA A 381 25.63 -9.36 4.98
C ALA A 381 25.12 -8.69 3.71
N VAL A 382 25.58 -9.18 2.56
CA VAL A 382 25.13 -8.75 1.23
C VAL A 382 24.58 -9.96 0.51
N THR A 383 23.36 -9.82 -0.04
CA THR A 383 22.65 -10.89 -0.72
C THR A 383 22.22 -10.45 -2.11
N PRO A 384 23.06 -10.64 -3.14
CA PRO A 384 22.63 -10.53 -4.53
C PRO A 384 21.63 -11.65 -4.86
N ARG A 385 20.62 -11.31 -5.67
CA ARG A 385 19.55 -12.20 -6.11
C ARG A 385 19.32 -12.07 -7.60
N PHE A 386 18.97 -13.19 -8.21
CA PHE A 386 18.54 -13.27 -9.60
C PHE A 386 17.32 -14.18 -9.72
N ARG A 387 16.32 -13.76 -10.51
CA ARG A 387 15.11 -14.51 -10.82
C ARG A 387 14.88 -14.52 -12.33
N TYR A 388 14.55 -15.68 -12.86
CA TYR A 388 14.02 -15.82 -14.21
C TYR A 388 12.66 -16.52 -14.16
N TYR A 389 11.69 -15.95 -14.86
CA TYR A 389 10.34 -16.47 -14.98
C TYR A 389 9.95 -16.62 -16.45
N SER A 390 9.19 -17.67 -16.80
CA SER A 390 8.62 -17.84 -18.12
C SER A 390 7.29 -18.57 -18.06
N GLN A 391 6.29 -18.12 -18.81
CA GLN A 391 4.98 -18.77 -18.92
C GLN A 391 4.47 -18.90 -20.35
N SER A 392 3.58 -19.90 -20.58
CA SER A 392 2.69 -19.97 -21.76
C SER A 392 1.47 -19.06 -21.58
N GLY A 393 0.74 -18.79 -22.65
CA GLY A 393 -0.54 -18.05 -22.58
C GLY A 393 -1.72 -18.93 -22.19
N ALA A 394 -2.76 -18.32 -21.62
CA ALA A 394 -4.02 -19.01 -21.37
C ALA A 394 -4.76 -19.31 -22.68
N ASN A 395 -5.52 -20.40 -22.74
CA ASN A 395 -6.22 -20.87 -23.92
C ASN A 395 -7.28 -19.88 -24.47
N PHE A 396 -7.80 -19.00 -23.62
CA PHE A 396 -8.82 -18.00 -23.93
C PHE A 396 -8.24 -16.58 -24.00
N TYR A 397 -6.91 -16.44 -24.00
CA TYR A 397 -6.23 -15.16 -24.14
C TYR A 397 -6.02 -14.80 -25.62
N GLN A 398 -6.44 -13.60 -26.00
CA GLN A 398 -6.05 -12.92 -27.23
C GLN A 398 -5.93 -11.41 -26.97
N PRO A 399 -5.02 -10.68 -27.63
CA PRO A 399 -4.98 -9.21 -27.52
C PRO A 399 -6.32 -8.56 -27.88
N TYR A 400 -7.00 -9.05 -28.88
CA TYR A 400 -8.39 -8.76 -29.30
C TYR A 400 -8.90 -9.94 -30.11
N PHE A 401 -10.22 -10.04 -30.29
CA PHE A 401 -10.84 -11.15 -31.04
C PHE A 401 -11.34 -10.65 -32.40
N LEU A 402 -10.98 -11.35 -33.44
CA LEU A 402 -11.29 -10.98 -34.82
C LEU A 402 -12.24 -12.00 -35.43
N PHE A 403 -13.39 -11.52 -35.93
CA PHE A 403 -14.44 -12.34 -36.50
C PHE A 403 -14.71 -11.89 -37.94
N GLN A 404 -15.10 -12.85 -38.80
CA GLN A 404 -15.59 -12.58 -40.16
C GLN A 404 -17.13 -12.45 -40.12
N GLY A 405 -17.67 -11.45 -40.80
CA GLY A 405 -19.09 -11.17 -40.85
C GLY A 405 -19.51 -9.96 -40.04
N THR A 406 -20.82 -9.79 -39.90
CA THR A 406 -21.40 -8.73 -39.05
C THR A 406 -21.54 -9.13 -37.60
N ALA A 407 -21.49 -8.16 -36.69
CA ALA A 407 -21.73 -8.40 -35.28
C ALA A 407 -23.12 -9.06 -35.08
N PRO A 408 -23.23 -10.08 -34.21
CA PRO A 408 -24.49 -10.74 -33.90
C PRO A 408 -25.54 -9.73 -33.43
N GLY A 409 -26.73 -9.70 -34.06
CA GLY A 409 -27.77 -8.76 -33.70
C GLY A 409 -27.74 -7.42 -34.48
N GLY A 410 -26.76 -7.19 -35.35
CA GLY A 410 -26.61 -5.95 -36.12
C GLY A 410 -26.47 -4.72 -35.21
N ASN A 411 -27.36 -3.71 -35.36
CA ASN A 411 -27.36 -2.52 -34.51
C ASN A 411 -27.70 -2.79 -33.00
N SER A 412 -28.03 -4.03 -32.66
CA SER A 412 -28.32 -4.50 -31.31
C SER A 412 -27.44 -5.71 -31.02
N PHE A 413 -26.12 -5.50 -30.85
CA PHE A 413 -25.15 -6.55 -30.52
C PHE A 413 -25.66 -7.45 -29.40
N ASN A 414 -25.62 -8.76 -29.61
CA ASN A 414 -26.04 -9.74 -28.61
C ASN A 414 -24.86 -10.63 -28.19
N LEU A 415 -24.35 -10.39 -26.99
CA LEU A 415 -23.21 -11.13 -26.43
C LEU A 415 -23.50 -12.63 -26.28
N ALA A 416 -24.77 -13.04 -26.08
CA ALA A 416 -25.16 -14.45 -25.95
C ALA A 416 -24.95 -15.26 -27.24
N ASP A 417 -24.90 -14.60 -28.39
CA ASP A 417 -24.70 -15.24 -29.70
C ASP A 417 -23.21 -15.33 -30.08
N VAL A 418 -22.31 -14.78 -29.28
CA VAL A 418 -20.86 -14.90 -29.47
C VAL A 418 -20.41 -16.33 -29.13
N PRO A 419 -19.72 -17.06 -30.04
CA PRO A 419 -19.40 -18.45 -29.87
C PRO A 419 -18.17 -18.67 -28.94
N LEU A 420 -18.00 -17.84 -27.92
CA LEU A 420 -16.91 -17.91 -26.95
C LEU A 420 -17.47 -18.00 -25.52
N GLN A 421 -17.04 -19.02 -24.77
CA GLN A 421 -17.42 -19.16 -23.36
C GLN A 421 -16.52 -18.37 -22.41
N ALA A 422 -15.24 -18.15 -22.78
CA ALA A 422 -14.26 -17.37 -22.05
C ALA A 422 -13.38 -16.59 -23.03
N TYR A 423 -12.98 -15.39 -22.63
CA TYR A 423 -12.15 -14.49 -23.41
C TYR A 423 -11.51 -13.44 -22.49
N SER A 424 -10.27 -13.07 -22.77
CA SER A 424 -9.53 -12.04 -22.04
C SER A 424 -8.45 -11.42 -22.92
N SER A 425 -8.23 -10.12 -22.78
CA SER A 425 -7.09 -9.38 -23.34
C SER A 425 -6.06 -9.01 -22.26
N ASP A 426 -6.19 -9.56 -21.04
CA ASP A 426 -5.27 -9.27 -19.96
C ASP A 426 -3.88 -9.84 -20.27
N TYR A 427 -2.89 -8.94 -20.54
CA TYR A 427 -1.52 -9.32 -20.89
C TYR A 427 -0.84 -10.26 -19.88
N ARG A 428 -1.31 -10.32 -18.63
CA ARG A 428 -0.83 -11.24 -17.59
C ARG A 428 -1.18 -12.71 -17.87
N LEU A 429 -2.18 -12.94 -18.72
CA LEU A 429 -2.56 -14.26 -19.20
C LEU A 429 -1.85 -14.63 -20.51
N SER A 430 -1.03 -13.75 -21.04
CA SER A 430 -0.27 -13.96 -22.27
C SER A 430 0.97 -14.84 -22.06
N ALA A 431 1.62 -15.18 -23.15
CA ALA A 431 2.91 -15.87 -23.12
C ALA A 431 4.05 -14.85 -23.01
N TYR A 432 4.90 -14.95 -21.98
CA TYR A 432 6.02 -14.02 -21.76
C TYR A 432 7.12 -14.63 -20.90
N GLY A 433 8.23 -13.93 -20.80
CA GLY A 433 9.26 -14.17 -19.81
C GLY A 433 9.59 -12.89 -19.01
N ALA A 434 10.29 -13.08 -17.92
CA ALA A 434 10.70 -11.96 -17.07
C ALA A 434 12.03 -12.26 -16.36
N ILE A 435 12.83 -11.22 -16.13
CA ILE A 435 14.08 -11.26 -15.38
C ILE A 435 13.99 -10.24 -14.24
N GLY A 436 14.31 -10.68 -13.04
CA GLY A 436 14.52 -9.83 -11.87
C GLY A 436 15.96 -9.97 -11.38
N ALA A 437 16.60 -8.87 -11.02
CA ALA A 437 17.91 -8.85 -10.38
C ALA A 437 17.91 -7.81 -9.26
N GLY A 438 18.45 -8.19 -8.10
CA GLY A 438 18.43 -7.32 -6.94
C GLY A 438 19.58 -7.59 -5.98
N VAL A 439 19.69 -6.73 -4.98
CA VAL A 439 20.64 -6.88 -3.88
C VAL A 439 19.99 -6.43 -2.59
N THR A 440 20.21 -7.22 -1.54
CA THR A 440 19.82 -6.88 -0.17
C THR A 440 21.08 -6.72 0.66
N VAL A 441 21.13 -5.66 1.46
CA VAL A 441 22.17 -5.40 2.44
C VAL A 441 21.54 -5.44 3.81
N SER A 442 22.08 -6.23 4.71
CA SER A 442 21.63 -6.31 6.10
C SER A 442 22.76 -6.00 7.07
N ARG A 443 22.40 -5.46 8.22
CA ARG A 443 23.32 -5.17 9.32
C ARG A 443 22.67 -5.51 10.66
N GLN A 444 23.40 -6.28 11.46
CA GLN A 444 23.01 -6.55 12.85
C GLN A 444 23.67 -5.51 13.78
N LEU A 445 22.88 -4.84 14.60
CA LEU A 445 23.36 -3.94 15.66
C LEU A 445 23.13 -4.59 17.02
N GLY A 446 24.21 -4.97 17.70
CA GLY A 446 24.13 -5.75 18.92
C GLY A 446 23.45 -7.10 18.69
N LYS A 447 22.77 -7.64 19.72
CA LYS A 447 22.09 -8.94 19.64
C LYS A 447 20.63 -8.81 19.22
N ALA A 448 20.03 -7.65 19.39
CA ALA A 448 18.58 -7.48 19.32
C ALA A 448 18.07 -6.75 18.08
N LEU A 449 18.87 -5.94 17.41
CA LEU A 449 18.40 -5.05 16.36
C LEU A 449 19.08 -5.34 15.02
N GLY A 450 18.27 -5.61 14.00
CA GLY A 450 18.70 -5.82 12.62
C GLY A 450 18.09 -4.78 11.68
N PHE A 451 18.88 -4.28 10.74
CA PHE A 451 18.43 -3.43 9.64
C PHE A 451 18.65 -4.15 8.32
N GLU A 452 17.72 -3.95 7.39
CA GLU A 452 17.80 -4.49 6.05
C GLU A 452 17.34 -3.45 5.04
N ALA A 453 18.06 -3.32 3.92
CA ALA A 453 17.67 -2.51 2.77
C ALA A 453 17.91 -3.30 1.50
N GLY A 454 16.96 -3.26 0.58
CA GLY A 454 17.02 -4.01 -0.67
C GLY A 454 16.57 -3.16 -1.85
N PHE A 455 17.11 -3.49 -3.01
CA PHE A 455 16.73 -2.94 -4.30
C PHE A 455 16.61 -4.08 -5.30
N GLU A 456 15.56 -4.06 -6.13
CA GLU A 456 15.34 -5.00 -7.22
C GLU A 456 14.89 -4.25 -8.47
N TYR A 457 15.43 -4.63 -9.61
CA TYR A 457 14.98 -4.23 -10.93
C TYR A 457 14.40 -5.43 -11.66
N TYR A 458 13.28 -5.22 -12.36
CA TYR A 458 12.54 -6.27 -13.05
C TYR A 458 12.14 -5.82 -14.46
N THR A 459 12.28 -6.73 -15.41
CA THR A 459 11.81 -6.54 -16.80
C THR A 459 10.91 -7.69 -17.24
N HIS A 460 9.81 -7.35 -17.88
CA HIS A 460 8.82 -8.25 -18.46
C HIS A 460 8.80 -8.06 -19.97
N ALA A 461 9.03 -9.14 -20.72
CA ALA A 461 9.00 -9.06 -22.18
C ALA A 461 8.63 -10.41 -22.81
N GLY A 462 7.95 -10.34 -23.97
CA GLY A 462 7.62 -11.55 -24.73
C GLY A 462 8.85 -12.29 -25.24
N ASP A 463 9.90 -11.56 -25.63
CA ASP A 463 11.15 -12.14 -26.15
C ASP A 463 11.93 -12.93 -25.10
N LEU A 464 11.66 -12.69 -23.82
CA LEU A 464 12.26 -13.44 -22.71
C LEU A 464 11.59 -14.79 -22.45
N ARG A 465 10.52 -15.13 -23.16
CA ARG A 465 9.85 -16.42 -22.99
C ARG A 465 10.76 -17.59 -23.40
N MET A 466 10.83 -18.60 -22.57
CA MET A 466 11.51 -19.84 -22.86
C MET A 466 10.86 -20.53 -24.06
N GLY A 467 11.66 -20.84 -25.09
CA GLY A 467 11.18 -21.42 -26.35
C GLY A 467 10.64 -20.41 -27.37
N GLY A 468 10.67 -19.11 -27.07
CA GLY A 468 10.22 -18.03 -27.97
C GLY A 468 8.71 -17.93 -28.15
N ALA A 469 8.26 -17.22 -29.19
CA ALA A 469 6.84 -16.98 -29.49
C ALA A 469 6.04 -16.38 -28.32
N GLY A 470 6.65 -15.42 -27.61
CA GLY A 470 5.97 -14.62 -26.61
C GLY A 470 5.12 -13.52 -27.24
N GLN A 471 4.42 -12.77 -26.41
CA GLN A 471 3.62 -11.61 -26.82
C GLN A 471 4.48 -10.52 -27.48
N GLY A 472 3.87 -9.62 -28.23
CA GLY A 472 4.56 -8.47 -28.81
C GLY A 472 5.05 -7.46 -27.76
N SER A 473 5.95 -6.56 -28.19
CA SER A 473 6.59 -5.54 -27.34
C SER A 473 5.61 -4.53 -26.72
N TRP A 474 4.38 -4.45 -27.23
CA TRP A 474 3.32 -3.58 -26.71
C TRP A 474 2.93 -3.86 -25.27
N ALA A 475 3.20 -5.07 -24.75
CA ALA A 475 2.92 -5.47 -23.38
C ALA A 475 4.17 -5.50 -22.49
N ASN A 476 5.34 -5.05 -23.01
CA ASN A 476 6.57 -5.00 -22.23
C ASN A 476 6.52 -3.87 -21.20
N PHE A 477 7.00 -4.16 -20.01
CA PHE A 477 7.15 -3.16 -18.96
C PHE A 477 8.33 -3.49 -18.03
N GLU A 478 8.76 -2.49 -17.30
CA GLU A 478 9.87 -2.55 -16.35
C GLU A 478 9.44 -1.90 -15.04
N TYR A 479 10.00 -2.36 -13.93
CA TYR A 479 9.83 -1.70 -12.65
C TYR A 479 11.07 -1.82 -11.79
N TYR A 480 11.18 -0.94 -10.81
CA TYR A 480 12.08 -1.10 -9.70
C TYR A 480 11.32 -1.14 -8.38
N GLN A 481 11.93 -1.83 -7.43
CA GLN A 481 11.43 -1.95 -6.07
C GLN A 481 12.54 -1.65 -5.09
N PHE A 482 12.22 -0.84 -4.08
CA PHE A 482 13.04 -0.59 -2.91
C PHE A 482 12.33 -1.14 -1.68
N ASN A 483 13.08 -1.69 -0.73
CA ASN A 483 12.56 -2.09 0.57
C ASN A 483 13.53 -1.75 1.68
N ALA A 484 12.98 -1.47 2.87
CA ALA A 484 13.72 -1.28 4.11
C ALA A 484 12.98 -2.00 5.25
N ALA A 485 13.72 -2.62 6.15
CA ALA A 485 13.15 -3.30 7.30
C ALA A 485 13.97 -3.09 8.56
N VAL A 486 13.27 -3.05 9.69
CA VAL A 486 13.86 -3.11 11.05
C VAL A 486 13.33 -4.38 11.70
N LYS A 487 14.25 -5.21 12.19
CA LYS A 487 13.96 -6.48 12.87
C LYS A 487 14.43 -6.39 14.31
N VAL A 488 13.57 -6.72 15.25
CA VAL A 488 13.85 -6.67 16.69
C VAL A 488 13.72 -8.09 17.25
N ASP A 489 14.81 -8.63 17.77
CA ASP A 489 14.79 -9.88 18.53
C ASP A 489 14.39 -9.56 19.97
N VAL A 490 13.14 -9.83 20.31
CA VAL A 490 12.57 -9.53 21.62
C VAL A 490 13.15 -10.45 22.69
N SER A 491 13.51 -11.68 22.36
CA SER A 491 14.09 -12.65 23.30
C SER A 491 15.52 -12.31 23.70
N ALA A 492 16.29 -11.68 22.80
CA ALA A 492 17.66 -11.24 23.09
C ALA A 492 17.72 -10.07 24.09
N LEU A 493 16.58 -9.39 24.30
CA LEU A 493 16.49 -8.22 25.19
C LEU A 493 16.29 -8.60 26.65
N GLY A 494 15.74 -9.78 26.95
CA GLY A 494 15.53 -10.27 28.32
C GLY A 494 16.80 -10.76 29.05
N THR A 495 17.93 -10.92 28.31
CA THR A 495 19.15 -11.57 28.85
C THR A 495 20.22 -10.60 29.37
N THR A 496 20.00 -9.30 29.40
CA THR A 496 21.06 -8.32 29.69
C THR A 496 21.39 -8.12 31.17
N ASN A 497 20.80 -8.87 32.11
CA ASN A 497 21.14 -8.71 33.55
C ASN A 497 21.23 -10.01 34.38
N ALA A 498 21.55 -11.14 33.78
CA ALA A 498 21.76 -12.37 34.51
C ALA A 498 23.23 -12.73 34.78
N GLY A 499 24.15 -11.74 34.78
CA GLY A 499 25.60 -11.98 34.81
C GLY A 499 26.44 -11.15 35.78
N ASP A 500 25.84 -10.56 36.83
CA ASP A 500 26.63 -10.00 37.96
C ASP A 500 26.10 -10.57 39.30
N ASP A 501 26.74 -11.65 39.73
CA ASP A 501 26.67 -12.15 41.11
C ASP A 501 27.31 -11.11 42.05
N ASN A 502 26.58 -10.02 42.31
CA ASN A 502 26.95 -9.06 43.32
C ASN A 502 25.99 -9.21 44.55
N PRO A 503 26.47 -9.73 45.69
CA PRO A 503 25.64 -9.94 46.88
C PRO A 503 25.04 -8.68 47.50
N HIS A 504 25.27 -7.49 46.94
CA HIS A 504 24.75 -6.21 47.43
C HIS A 504 23.58 -5.63 46.63
N ALA A 505 22.98 -6.40 45.68
CA ALA A 505 21.86 -5.94 44.83
C ALA A 505 20.53 -5.69 45.53
N HIS A 506 20.40 -5.88 46.84
CA HIS A 506 19.15 -5.68 47.58
C HIS A 506 18.76 -4.21 47.83
N HIS A 507 19.61 -3.23 47.45
CA HIS A 507 19.28 -1.80 47.59
C HIS A 507 18.83 -1.13 46.27
N GLY A 508 18.69 -1.86 45.17
CA GLY A 508 18.40 -1.30 43.84
C GLY A 508 16.91 -1.19 43.42
N MET A 509 16.00 -1.78 44.22
CA MET A 509 14.56 -1.77 43.82
C MET A 509 13.92 -0.37 43.79
N SER A 510 14.42 0.59 44.58
CA SER A 510 13.87 1.95 44.56
C SER A 510 14.35 2.80 43.39
N SER A 511 15.58 2.58 42.90
CA SER A 511 16.12 3.32 41.77
C SER A 511 15.53 2.87 40.41
N HIS A 512 15.27 1.57 40.23
CA HIS A 512 14.55 1.08 39.03
C HIS A 512 13.10 1.59 39.01
N ARG A 513 12.40 1.60 40.13
CA ARG A 513 11.03 2.13 40.22
C ARG A 513 10.97 3.63 39.85
N GLN A 514 11.97 4.42 40.26
CA GLN A 514 12.05 5.86 39.93
C GLN A 514 12.38 6.16 38.46
N ALA A 515 13.24 5.35 37.84
CA ALA A 515 13.56 5.49 36.41
C ALA A 515 12.33 5.25 35.53
N HIS A 516 11.45 4.33 35.91
CA HIS A 516 10.28 3.95 35.10
C HIS A 516 9.13 4.97 35.17
N ILE A 517 8.96 5.71 36.24
CA ILE A 517 7.87 6.68 36.42
C ILE A 517 8.05 7.89 35.49
N GLY A 518 9.28 8.35 35.23
CA GLY A 518 9.57 9.46 34.31
C GLY A 518 9.26 9.16 32.84
N MET A 519 8.99 7.91 32.51
CA MET A 519 8.68 7.45 31.15
C MET A 519 7.20 7.20 30.89
N ASN A 520 6.30 7.55 31.81
CA ASN A 520 4.84 7.35 31.72
C ASN A 520 4.10 8.57 31.14
N ALA A 521 4.71 9.29 30.17
CA ALA A 521 4.04 10.37 29.47
C ALA A 521 2.90 9.83 28.59
N PRO A 522 1.83 10.61 28.34
CA PRO A 522 0.75 10.24 27.43
C PRO A 522 1.24 9.84 26.05
N ALA A 523 0.56 8.88 25.40
CA ALA A 523 0.98 8.26 24.13
C ALA A 523 1.16 9.25 22.98
N GLY A 524 0.41 10.34 22.95
CA GLY A 524 0.47 11.36 21.88
C GLY A 524 1.57 12.41 22.05
N ILE A 525 2.44 12.33 23.06
CA ILE A 525 3.53 13.29 23.22
C ILE A 525 4.79 12.78 22.52
N LEU A 526 5.28 13.55 21.56
CA LEU A 526 6.57 13.32 20.93
C LEU A 526 7.68 13.91 21.80
N PHE A 527 8.88 13.29 21.76
CA PHE A 527 10.06 13.75 22.52
C PHE A 527 9.84 13.87 24.03
N ALA A 528 9.01 12.97 24.60
CA ALA A 528 8.62 13.02 26.01
C ALA A 528 9.78 12.69 26.96
N HIS A 529 10.77 11.89 26.53
CA HIS A 529 11.86 11.40 27.37
C HIS A 529 13.14 11.22 26.56
N MET A 530 14.28 11.19 27.25
CA MET A 530 15.59 10.85 26.71
C MET A 530 16.02 9.47 27.23
N LEU A 531 16.93 8.82 26.51
CA LEU A 531 17.67 7.66 26.99
C LEU A 531 18.62 8.08 28.13
N GLU A 532 18.85 7.17 29.08
CA GLU A 532 19.52 7.53 30.34
C GLU A 532 21.03 7.48 30.27
N LYS A 533 21.59 6.50 29.55
CA LYS A 533 23.02 6.22 29.49
C LYS A 533 23.56 6.18 28.08
N ALA A 534 24.82 6.50 27.94
CA ALA A 534 25.56 6.30 26.71
C ALA A 534 25.54 4.83 26.27
N GLY A 535 25.18 4.61 25.00
CA GLY A 535 25.01 3.28 24.42
C GLY A 535 23.58 2.75 24.43
N ASP A 536 22.68 3.33 25.24
CA ASP A 536 21.27 2.92 25.25
C ASP A 536 20.63 3.16 23.87
N SER A 537 19.72 2.29 23.51
CA SER A 537 18.92 2.36 22.29
C SER A 537 17.45 2.12 22.62
N MET A 538 16.56 2.65 21.79
CA MET A 538 15.12 2.39 21.89
C MET A 538 14.53 2.24 20.48
N VAL A 539 13.63 1.29 20.35
CA VAL A 539 12.73 1.15 19.21
C VAL A 539 11.31 1.33 19.71
N GLY A 540 10.55 2.15 19.03
CA GLY A 540 9.14 2.38 19.30
C GLY A 540 8.33 2.41 18.03
N PHE A 541 7.04 2.16 18.18
CA PHE A 541 6.05 2.31 17.12
C PHE A 541 4.90 3.16 17.66
N ARG A 542 4.44 4.12 16.84
CA ARG A 542 3.29 4.95 17.15
C ARG A 542 2.28 4.92 16.04
N TYR A 543 1.04 4.86 16.41
CA TYR A 543 -0.11 5.00 15.53
C TYR A 543 -0.93 6.20 15.96
N LEU A 544 -1.25 7.06 14.99
CA LEU A 544 -2.20 8.15 15.13
C LEU A 544 -3.35 7.95 14.17
N TYR A 545 -4.58 7.96 14.69
CA TYR A 545 -5.79 8.07 13.91
C TYR A 545 -6.47 9.40 14.21
N SER A 546 -6.68 10.23 13.21
CA SER A 546 -7.36 11.53 13.29
C SER A 546 -8.66 11.47 12.50
N LEU A 547 -9.74 11.92 13.13
CA LEU A 547 -11.07 11.94 12.52
C LEU A 547 -11.62 13.37 12.51
N GLN A 548 -12.08 13.79 11.34
CA GLN A 548 -12.87 15.00 11.13
C GLN A 548 -14.18 14.60 10.47
N GLN A 549 -15.30 14.99 11.07
CA GLN A 549 -16.64 14.73 10.54
C GLN A 549 -17.67 15.62 11.25
N GLY A 550 -18.80 15.87 10.60
CA GLY A 550 -19.87 16.70 11.17
C GLY A 550 -20.14 17.90 10.27
N ASP A 551 -20.41 19.03 10.90
CA ASP A 551 -20.72 20.27 10.23
C ASP A 551 -19.45 21.01 9.79
N MET A 552 -19.58 21.82 8.73
CA MET A 552 -18.56 22.81 8.42
C MET A 552 -18.53 23.89 9.50
N ARG A 553 -17.34 24.39 9.82
CA ARG A 553 -17.09 25.40 10.84
C ARG A 553 -16.37 26.60 10.24
N HIS A 554 -16.63 27.78 10.84
CA HIS A 554 -15.90 29.03 10.58
C HIS A 554 -15.74 29.77 11.89
N GLY A 555 -14.51 30.13 12.25
CA GLY A 555 -14.25 30.67 13.60
C GLY A 555 -14.69 29.64 14.66
N THR A 556 -15.44 30.05 15.65
CA THR A 556 -15.96 29.20 16.73
C THR A 556 -17.34 28.60 16.44
N GLY A 557 -17.98 28.97 15.31
CA GLY A 557 -19.37 28.63 15.00
C GLY A 557 -19.54 27.65 13.85
N PRO A 558 -20.74 27.03 13.71
CA PRO A 558 -21.09 26.26 12.53
C PRO A 558 -21.22 27.16 11.31
N ALA A 559 -20.90 26.65 10.13
CA ALA A 559 -21.05 27.31 8.85
C ALA A 559 -22.11 26.62 8.01
N THR A 560 -23.02 27.38 7.42
CA THR A 560 -24.05 26.87 6.52
C THR A 560 -23.55 26.84 5.08
N ASP A 561 -24.12 25.96 4.26
CA ASP A 561 -23.80 25.87 2.82
C ASP A 561 -24.07 27.23 2.12
N ALA A 562 -25.14 27.90 2.48
CA ALA A 562 -25.49 29.21 1.94
C ALA A 562 -24.39 30.26 2.23
N GLN A 563 -23.76 30.24 3.41
CA GLN A 563 -22.63 31.11 3.74
C GLN A 563 -21.40 30.75 2.90
N ILE A 564 -21.05 29.49 2.80
CA ILE A 564 -19.89 29.01 2.02
C ILE A 564 -20.05 29.38 0.53
N VAL A 565 -21.26 29.20 -0.03
CA VAL A 565 -21.56 29.57 -1.43
C VAL A 565 -21.53 31.07 -1.64
N ALA A 566 -22.02 31.86 -0.66
CA ALA A 566 -22.06 33.32 -0.74
C ALA A 566 -20.65 33.92 -0.65
N ASP A 567 -19.81 33.45 0.27
CA ASP A 567 -18.44 33.96 0.47
C ASP A 567 -17.50 33.49 -0.65
N GLY A 568 -17.84 32.35 -1.28
CA GLY A 568 -17.05 31.76 -2.36
C GLY A 568 -15.76 31.10 -1.88
N CYS A 569 -15.01 30.51 -2.82
CA CYS A 569 -13.74 29.82 -2.58
C CYS A 569 -12.49 30.67 -2.84
N GLY A 570 -12.60 31.99 -2.77
CA GLY A 570 -11.54 32.95 -3.13
C GLY A 570 -11.44 33.22 -4.64
N GLY A 571 -10.79 34.33 -5.03
CA GLY A 571 -10.55 34.67 -6.43
C GLY A 571 -11.80 34.86 -7.31
N GLY A 572 -13.00 34.93 -6.73
CA GLY A 572 -14.28 35.05 -7.46
C GLY A 572 -14.89 33.70 -7.88
N THR A 573 -14.29 32.59 -7.52
CA THR A 573 -14.81 31.25 -7.80
C THR A 573 -15.89 30.88 -6.77
N LYS A 574 -17.00 30.28 -7.22
CA LYS A 574 -18.03 29.75 -6.33
C LYS A 574 -17.68 28.34 -5.91
N CYS A 575 -17.78 28.05 -4.61
CA CYS A 575 -17.61 26.72 -4.10
C CYS A 575 -18.76 25.80 -4.57
N SER A 576 -18.43 24.60 -5.02
CA SER A 576 -19.38 23.55 -5.42
C SER A 576 -19.42 22.38 -4.45
N TYR A 577 -18.29 22.10 -3.78
CA TYR A 577 -18.11 20.95 -2.90
C TYR A 577 -17.59 21.32 -1.53
N THR A 578 -17.77 20.41 -0.58
CA THR A 578 -17.19 20.52 0.77
C THR A 578 -16.92 19.12 1.32
N PRO A 579 -15.91 18.94 2.19
CA PRO A 579 -15.71 17.67 2.87
C PRO A 579 -16.87 17.36 3.81
N LYS A 580 -17.23 16.08 3.88
CA LYS A 580 -18.23 15.51 4.79
C LYS A 580 -17.57 14.70 5.90
N LYS A 581 -16.48 14.01 5.55
CA LYS A 581 -15.67 13.21 6.44
C LYS A 581 -14.24 13.18 5.92
N MET A 582 -13.29 13.28 6.82
CA MET A 582 -11.88 13.04 6.55
C MET A 582 -11.31 12.22 7.69
N ASP A 583 -10.61 11.15 7.38
CA ASP A 583 -9.84 10.39 8.33
C ASP A 583 -8.39 10.20 7.85
N MET A 584 -7.48 10.21 8.81
CA MET A 584 -6.05 10.06 8.58
C MET A 584 -5.50 9.02 9.55
N SER A 585 -4.76 8.08 9.02
CA SER A 585 -3.92 7.16 9.80
C SER A 585 -2.46 7.48 9.56
N MET A 586 -1.68 7.60 10.63
CA MET A 586 -0.24 7.83 10.57
C MET A 586 0.48 6.77 11.39
N TYR A 587 1.50 6.17 10.80
CA TYR A 587 2.34 5.13 11.38
C TYR A 587 3.77 5.67 11.48
N MET A 588 4.32 5.72 12.69
CA MET A 588 5.63 6.30 12.98
C MET A 588 6.52 5.24 13.64
N LEU A 589 7.77 5.14 13.21
CA LEU A 589 8.76 4.27 13.81
C LEU A 589 9.77 5.16 14.55
N ASP A 590 9.85 5.02 15.87
CA ASP A 590 10.76 5.75 16.74
C ASP A 590 12.07 4.98 16.90
N LEU A 591 13.18 5.50 16.37
CA LEU A 591 14.52 4.94 16.51
C LEU A 591 15.37 5.91 17.31
N MET A 592 15.76 5.53 18.54
CA MET A 592 16.56 6.39 19.42
C MET A 592 17.87 5.72 19.77
N TYR A 593 18.92 6.55 19.89
CA TYR A 593 20.26 6.14 20.33
C TYR A 593 20.90 7.23 21.19
N ALA A 594 21.50 6.87 22.30
CA ALA A 594 22.25 7.78 23.16
C ALA A 594 23.77 7.65 22.94
N PRO A 595 24.43 8.54 22.16
CA PRO A 595 25.87 8.53 22.02
C PRO A 595 26.59 8.90 23.35
N THR A 596 25.93 9.67 24.20
CA THR A 596 26.41 10.13 25.50
C THR A 596 25.24 10.24 26.50
N ASP A 597 25.51 10.34 27.80
CA ASP A 597 24.50 10.47 28.84
C ASP A 597 23.66 11.77 28.76
N TRP A 598 24.11 12.75 27.99
CA TRP A 598 23.44 14.04 27.84
C TRP A 598 22.84 14.29 26.44
N LEU A 599 23.05 13.39 25.49
CA LEU A 599 22.58 13.51 24.12
C LEU A 599 21.85 12.22 23.70
N THR A 600 20.62 12.34 23.24
CA THR A 600 19.87 11.30 22.56
C THR A 600 19.54 11.75 21.15
N LEU A 601 19.89 10.94 20.16
CA LEU A 601 19.51 11.13 18.75
C LEU A 601 18.26 10.31 18.47
N MET A 602 17.37 10.86 17.64
CA MET A 602 16.15 10.17 17.21
C MET A 602 15.93 10.34 15.71
N LEU A 603 15.50 9.28 15.07
CA LEU A 603 15.03 9.24 13.69
C LEU A 603 13.62 8.66 13.68
N MET A 604 12.67 9.35 13.05
CA MET A 604 11.26 8.96 13.01
C MET A 604 10.73 9.01 11.57
N PRO A 605 10.93 7.96 10.77
CA PRO A 605 10.23 7.79 9.52
C PRO A 605 8.73 7.55 9.78
N GLN A 606 7.89 8.08 8.89
CA GLN A 606 6.45 7.99 9.00
C GLN A 606 5.79 7.62 7.68
N PHE A 607 4.69 6.93 7.79
CA PHE A 607 3.80 6.57 6.70
C PHE A 607 2.40 7.08 7.01
N MET A 608 1.73 7.63 6.00
CA MET A 608 0.42 8.26 6.14
C MET A 608 -0.58 7.63 5.16
N SER A 609 -1.83 7.60 5.59
CA SER A 609 -2.97 7.20 4.76
C SER A 609 -4.14 8.13 5.11
N MET A 610 -4.76 8.71 4.10
CA MET A 610 -5.83 9.70 4.26
C MET A 610 -6.97 9.39 3.30
N ASP A 611 -8.20 9.47 3.83
CA ASP A 611 -9.44 9.32 3.07
C ASP A 611 -10.31 10.56 3.30
N MET A 612 -10.74 11.20 2.21
CA MET A 612 -11.66 12.34 2.24
C MET A 612 -12.91 12.04 1.43
N HIS A 613 -14.07 12.18 2.06
CA HIS A 613 -15.37 12.11 1.41
C HIS A 613 -15.93 13.52 1.22
N LEU A 614 -16.28 13.85 -0.01
CA LEU A 614 -16.90 15.13 -0.36
C LEU A 614 -18.42 15.02 -0.47
N ARG A 615 -19.08 16.15 -0.43
CA ARG A 615 -20.49 16.34 -0.80
C ARG A 615 -20.67 17.65 -1.58
N THR A 616 -21.70 17.73 -2.38
CA THR A 616 -22.12 19.01 -2.99
C THR A 616 -22.68 19.97 -1.96
N LEU A 617 -22.40 21.26 -2.14
CA LEU A 617 -23.00 22.31 -1.33
C LEU A 617 -24.45 22.59 -1.81
N GLU A 618 -25.38 22.75 -0.86
CA GLU A 618 -26.77 23.11 -1.17
C GLU A 618 -26.84 24.55 -1.72
N GLY A 619 -27.47 24.71 -2.88
CA GLY A 619 -27.56 26.01 -3.55
C GLY A 619 -26.31 26.41 -4.37
N ALA A 620 -25.31 25.56 -4.47
CA ALA A 620 -24.18 25.77 -5.37
C ALA A 620 -24.60 25.64 -6.85
N PRO A 621 -23.88 26.29 -7.78
CA PRO A 621 -24.09 26.05 -9.20
C PRO A 621 -23.82 24.57 -9.53
N PRO A 622 -24.54 23.98 -10.50
CA PRO A 622 -24.27 22.63 -10.91
C PRO A 622 -22.81 22.52 -11.41
N PRO A 623 -22.08 21.46 -11.02
CA PRO A 623 -20.70 21.26 -11.48
C PRO A 623 -20.65 21.15 -13.01
N SER A 624 -19.55 21.59 -13.62
CA SER A 624 -19.32 21.41 -15.06
C SER A 624 -19.30 19.92 -15.40
N PRO A 625 -19.78 19.49 -16.59
CA PRO A 625 -19.63 18.12 -17.06
C PRO A 625 -18.16 17.64 -17.10
N ASP A 626 -17.22 18.57 -17.25
CA ASP A 626 -15.78 18.31 -17.26
C ASP A 626 -15.15 18.33 -15.87
N ASP A 627 -15.95 18.60 -14.82
CA ASP A 627 -15.49 18.61 -13.44
C ASP A 627 -15.14 17.18 -13.01
N ILE A 628 -13.91 17.01 -12.56
CA ILE A 628 -13.39 15.71 -12.15
C ILE A 628 -14.20 15.09 -10.99
N HIS A 629 -14.74 15.92 -10.10
CA HIS A 629 -15.59 15.47 -9.00
C HIS A 629 -16.98 15.05 -9.45
N ALA A 630 -17.50 15.64 -10.54
CA ALA A 630 -18.79 15.29 -11.13
C ALA A 630 -18.75 13.94 -11.85
N SER A 631 -17.59 13.56 -12.40
CA SER A 631 -17.41 12.32 -13.19
C SER A 631 -17.51 11.04 -12.37
N HIS A 632 -17.46 11.10 -11.04
CA HIS A 632 -17.44 9.92 -10.16
C HIS A 632 -18.80 9.47 -9.64
N GLY A 633 -19.92 9.87 -10.29
CA GLY A 633 -21.24 9.27 -10.05
C GLY A 633 -21.78 9.36 -8.63
N GLY A 634 -21.35 10.35 -7.84
CA GLY A 634 -21.85 10.60 -6.48
C GLY A 634 -21.05 9.96 -5.34
N ASN A 635 -20.02 9.18 -5.63
CA ASN A 635 -19.06 8.72 -4.62
C ASN A 635 -17.78 9.56 -4.73
N MET A 636 -17.86 10.76 -4.17
CA MET A 636 -16.74 11.73 -4.19
C MET A 636 -15.77 11.38 -3.05
N MET A 637 -14.96 10.33 -3.22
CA MET A 637 -13.94 9.91 -2.28
C MET A 637 -12.57 10.14 -2.89
N HIS A 638 -11.70 10.77 -2.13
CA HIS A 638 -10.28 10.93 -2.42
C HIS A 638 -9.49 10.16 -1.39
N ALA A 639 -8.51 9.38 -1.84
CA ALA A 639 -7.62 8.64 -0.97
C ALA A 639 -6.17 8.92 -1.37
N THR A 640 -5.30 9.14 -0.39
CA THR A 640 -3.86 9.25 -0.60
C THR A 640 -3.14 8.47 0.48
N GLY A 641 -1.97 7.94 0.16
CA GLY A 641 -1.14 7.21 1.11
C GLY A 641 0.28 7.04 0.61
N GLY A 642 1.21 6.91 1.52
CA GLY A 642 2.63 6.76 1.23
C GLY A 642 3.51 7.27 2.36
N VAL A 643 4.81 7.38 2.06
CA VAL A 643 5.78 7.95 3.01
C VAL A 643 5.51 9.42 3.22
N GLY A 644 5.45 9.82 4.49
CA GLY A 644 5.43 11.21 4.92
C GLY A 644 6.82 11.83 5.02
N ASP A 645 6.88 13.00 5.63
CA ASP A 645 8.16 13.64 5.94
C ASP A 645 8.87 12.88 7.07
N ILE A 646 10.21 12.81 7.02
CA ILE A 646 11.02 12.13 8.03
C ILE A 646 11.48 13.16 9.08
N ASP A 647 11.20 12.86 10.36
CA ASP A 647 11.67 13.67 11.48
C ASP A 647 12.99 13.15 12.03
N MET A 648 13.92 14.06 12.29
CA MET A 648 15.23 13.82 12.90
C MET A 648 15.41 14.77 14.07
N SER A 649 15.87 14.29 15.20
CA SER A 649 16.08 15.16 16.36
C SER A 649 17.30 14.80 17.21
N ALA A 650 17.82 15.83 17.89
CA ALA A 650 18.78 15.72 18.96
C ALA A 650 18.18 16.26 20.25
N MET A 651 18.08 15.41 21.25
CA MET A 651 17.61 15.77 22.59
C MET A 651 18.80 15.98 23.53
N LEU A 652 18.82 17.14 24.18
CA LEU A 652 19.90 17.60 25.03
C LEU A 652 19.44 17.70 26.49
N LYS A 653 20.07 16.99 27.38
CA LYS A 653 19.80 17.06 28.83
C LYS A 653 20.23 18.43 29.38
N LEU A 654 19.31 19.22 29.87
CA LEU A 654 19.57 20.52 30.48
C LEU A 654 19.69 20.44 32.00
N TYR A 655 18.82 19.64 32.64
CA TYR A 655 18.78 19.49 34.06
C TYR A 655 18.27 18.12 34.46
N GLU A 656 18.87 17.53 35.49
CA GLU A 656 18.41 16.31 36.13
C GLU A 656 18.65 16.38 37.63
N ALA A 657 17.61 16.11 38.40
CA ALA A 657 17.63 15.97 39.87
C ALA A 657 16.65 14.84 40.23
N PRO A 658 16.72 14.31 41.46
CA PRO A 658 15.76 13.31 41.90
C PRO A 658 14.32 13.79 41.74
N GLY A 659 13.59 13.10 40.88
CA GLY A 659 12.20 13.42 40.57
C GLY A 659 11.97 14.54 39.50
N HIS A 660 13.03 15.09 38.92
CA HIS A 660 12.92 16.23 37.97
C HIS A 660 13.86 16.05 36.78
N LYS A 661 13.36 16.12 35.56
CA LYS A 661 14.15 16.08 34.34
C LYS A 661 13.70 17.20 33.38
N LEU A 662 14.67 17.91 32.79
CA LEU A 662 14.42 18.94 31.77
C LEU A 662 15.35 18.68 30.58
N HIS A 663 14.80 18.66 29.39
CA HIS A 663 15.58 18.54 28.17
C HIS A 663 15.08 19.46 27.06
N LEU A 664 16.00 19.84 26.19
CA LEU A 664 15.77 20.57 24.95
C LEU A 664 15.85 19.59 23.77
N THR A 665 14.86 19.63 22.90
CA THR A 665 14.90 18.92 21.62
C THR A 665 15.15 19.92 20.50
N LEU A 666 16.06 19.62 19.62
CA LEU A 666 16.28 20.31 18.35
C LEU A 666 15.92 19.34 17.23
N GLY A 667 14.73 19.48 16.68
CA GLY A 667 14.20 18.64 15.63
C GLY A 667 14.24 19.30 14.25
N PHE A 668 14.36 18.49 13.21
CA PHE A 668 14.23 18.88 11.81
C PHE A 668 13.35 17.86 11.09
N THR A 669 12.44 18.36 10.26
CA THR A 669 11.64 17.55 9.36
C THR A 669 12.21 17.67 7.96
N ALA A 670 12.61 16.56 7.35
CA ALA A 670 13.06 16.50 5.97
C ALA A 670 11.87 16.30 5.03
N PRO A 671 11.76 17.06 3.92
CA PRO A 671 10.63 16.99 2.98
C PRO A 671 10.70 15.76 2.08
N THR A 672 10.46 14.60 2.64
CA THR A 672 10.49 13.31 1.93
C THR A 672 9.12 12.87 1.43
N GLY A 673 8.04 13.40 2.02
CA GLY A 673 6.68 13.16 1.61
C GLY A 673 6.33 13.85 0.29
N SER A 674 5.50 13.20 -0.52
CA SER A 674 5.04 13.75 -1.80
C SER A 674 4.13 14.96 -1.59
N ILE A 675 4.34 16.02 -2.39
CA ILE A 675 3.50 17.23 -2.47
C ILE A 675 2.80 17.38 -3.83
N ASN A 676 2.86 16.34 -4.64
CA ASN A 676 2.29 16.32 -5.99
C ASN A 676 1.33 15.15 -6.19
N GLN A 677 0.69 14.70 -5.11
CA GLN A 677 -0.42 13.78 -5.18
C GLN A 677 -1.53 14.37 -6.05
N ARG A 678 -2.15 13.53 -6.87
CA ARG A 678 -3.14 13.97 -7.85
C ARG A 678 -4.46 13.27 -7.63
N ILE A 679 -5.54 13.98 -7.84
CA ILE A 679 -6.89 13.42 -7.75
C ILE A 679 -7.02 12.26 -8.73
N ASN A 680 -7.28 11.07 -8.21
CA ASN A 680 -7.53 9.86 -9.01
C ASN A 680 -6.45 9.58 -10.07
N GLY A 681 -5.19 9.94 -9.80
CA GLY A 681 -4.08 9.77 -10.76
C GLY A 681 -4.16 10.65 -12.00
N ASN A 682 -5.01 11.65 -12.01
CA ASN A 682 -5.28 12.58 -13.10
C ASN A 682 -4.19 13.67 -13.23
N THR A 683 -4.45 14.68 -14.05
CA THR A 683 -3.56 15.84 -14.24
C THR A 683 -3.66 16.86 -13.12
N GLU A 684 -4.78 16.90 -12.37
CA GLU A 684 -5.04 17.84 -11.30
C GLU A 684 -4.41 17.41 -9.97
N LEU A 685 -3.80 18.39 -9.26
CA LEU A 685 -3.27 18.17 -7.91
C LEU A 685 -4.42 17.90 -6.94
N ASP A 686 -4.16 17.04 -5.93
CA ASP A 686 -5.10 16.83 -4.83
C ASP A 686 -5.06 17.98 -3.84
N HIS A 687 -6.09 18.06 -2.99
CA HIS A 687 -6.25 19.12 -1.98
C HIS A 687 -5.01 19.24 -1.08
N TYR A 688 -4.73 20.42 -0.54
CA TYR A 688 -3.56 20.65 0.35
C TYR A 688 -3.50 19.67 1.51
N GLY A 689 -4.65 19.36 2.14
CA GLY A 689 -4.74 18.43 3.26
C GLY A 689 -4.59 16.97 2.89
N MET A 690 -4.51 16.64 1.59
CA MET A 690 -4.33 15.28 1.06
C MET A 690 -2.91 15.03 0.56
N GLN A 691 -2.00 16.01 0.68
CA GLN A 691 -0.58 15.82 0.36
C GLN A 691 0.14 15.10 1.49
N LEU A 692 1.12 14.27 1.16
CA LEU A 692 1.84 13.40 2.12
C LEU A 692 2.98 14.09 2.85
N GLY A 693 3.40 15.27 2.41
CA GLY A 693 4.48 16.04 3.01
C GLY A 693 4.26 17.54 2.93
N SER A 694 5.09 18.27 3.65
CA SER A 694 5.13 19.74 3.60
C SER A 694 5.86 20.27 2.36
N GLY A 695 6.79 19.46 1.82
CA GLY A 695 7.71 19.86 0.74
C GLY A 695 8.72 20.92 1.17
N THR A 696 8.82 21.22 2.46
CA THR A 696 9.74 22.20 3.04
C THR A 696 10.53 21.58 4.18
N TRP A 697 11.76 22.01 4.36
CA TRP A 697 12.47 21.74 5.60
C TRP A 697 11.83 22.54 6.74
N ASN A 698 11.53 21.86 7.86
CA ASN A 698 10.95 22.50 9.03
C ASN A 698 11.88 22.32 10.22
N PHE A 699 11.96 23.34 11.09
CA PHE A 699 12.68 23.29 12.34
C PHE A 699 11.70 23.10 13.50
N TRP A 700 11.97 22.09 14.34
CA TRP A 700 11.07 21.70 15.42
C TRP A 700 11.77 21.70 16.79
N PRO A 701 12.00 22.85 17.40
CA PRO A 701 12.49 22.92 18.77
C PRO A 701 11.37 22.61 19.77
N SER A 702 11.71 21.91 20.87
CA SER A 702 10.82 21.73 21.99
C SER A 702 11.58 21.72 23.33
N LEU A 703 10.94 22.22 24.37
CA LEU A 703 11.42 22.18 25.74
C LEU A 703 10.46 21.31 26.56
N THR A 704 10.97 20.23 27.14
CA THR A 704 10.17 19.26 27.88
C THR A 704 10.65 19.13 29.34
N TYR A 705 9.72 19.33 30.25
CA TYR A 705 9.91 19.09 31.68
C TYR A 705 9.10 17.87 32.12
N ASN A 706 9.73 16.96 32.88
CA ASN A 706 9.09 15.81 33.54
C ASN A 706 9.35 15.88 35.02
N GLY A 707 8.29 15.68 35.80
CA GLY A 707 8.32 15.58 37.24
C GLY A 707 7.68 14.28 37.72
N PHE A 708 8.18 13.72 38.82
CA PHE A 708 7.55 12.58 39.48
C PHE A 708 7.82 12.54 40.96
N ARG A 709 6.85 12.08 41.70
CA ARG A 709 6.95 11.84 43.15
C ARG A 709 5.95 10.76 43.56
N ASP A 710 6.46 9.71 44.20
CA ASP A 710 5.66 8.56 44.61
C ASP A 710 4.92 7.95 43.38
N ASP A 711 3.59 7.85 43.40
CA ASP A 711 2.75 7.32 42.34
C ASP A 711 2.28 8.41 41.35
N LEU A 712 2.70 9.65 41.55
CA LEU A 712 2.33 10.77 40.68
C LEU A 712 3.46 11.12 39.69
N ASN A 713 3.11 11.30 38.44
CA ASN A 713 3.96 11.93 37.43
C ASN A 713 3.25 13.13 36.82
N TRP A 714 4.00 14.10 36.37
CA TRP A 714 3.48 15.27 35.64
C TRP A 714 4.53 15.81 34.70
N GLY A 715 4.09 16.58 33.74
CA GLY A 715 5.03 17.26 32.86
C GLY A 715 4.38 18.33 32.01
N ALA A 716 5.23 19.06 31.33
CA ALA A 716 4.85 20.07 30.37
C ALA A 716 5.84 20.12 29.21
N GLN A 717 5.35 20.45 28.05
CA GLN A 717 6.15 20.65 26.86
C GLN A 717 5.66 21.87 26.07
N VAL A 718 6.59 22.64 25.58
CA VAL A 718 6.34 23.72 24.62
C VAL A 718 7.14 23.40 23.38
N SER A 719 6.50 23.44 22.22
CA SER A 719 7.12 23.15 20.94
C SER A 719 6.62 24.11 19.85
N THR A 720 7.42 24.28 18.82
CA THR A 720 6.99 24.99 17.61
C THR A 720 7.51 24.24 16.37
N VAL A 721 6.77 24.31 15.28
CA VAL A 721 7.24 23.90 13.95
C VAL A 721 7.38 25.18 13.13
N ALA A 722 8.62 25.55 12.83
CA ALA A 722 8.95 26.72 12.02
C ALA A 722 9.32 26.26 10.60
N VAL A 723 8.60 26.72 9.61
CA VAL A 723 8.87 26.42 8.20
C VAL A 723 10.08 27.23 7.74
N LEU A 724 11.10 26.59 7.19
CA LEU A 724 12.38 27.21 6.83
C LEU A 724 12.44 27.77 5.40
N GLN A 725 11.44 27.43 4.58
CA GLN A 725 11.37 27.82 3.16
C GLN A 725 10.07 28.56 2.90
N SER A 726 10.11 29.62 2.11
CA SER A 726 8.92 30.41 1.80
C SER A 726 7.85 29.64 1.05
N TYR A 727 8.26 28.75 0.14
CA TYR A 727 7.38 27.91 -0.67
C TYR A 727 8.08 26.58 -1.03
N ASN A 728 7.29 25.55 -1.21
CA ASN A 728 7.72 24.29 -1.79
C ASN A 728 7.63 24.35 -3.34
N ASP A 729 7.99 23.25 -4.00
CA ASP A 729 7.96 23.15 -5.47
C ASP A 729 6.55 23.25 -6.08
N SER A 730 5.50 23.08 -5.27
CA SER A 730 4.09 23.26 -5.66
C SER A 730 3.55 24.68 -5.39
N GLY A 731 4.37 25.60 -4.90
CA GLY A 731 4.05 27.03 -4.76
C GLY A 731 3.40 27.44 -3.44
N TYR A 732 3.41 26.58 -2.42
CA TYR A 732 2.85 26.87 -1.10
C TYR A 732 3.78 26.43 0.04
N ALA A 733 3.51 26.89 1.26
CA ALA A 733 4.13 26.41 2.48
C ALA A 733 3.06 26.20 3.56
N VAL A 734 3.15 25.11 4.29
CA VAL A 734 2.26 24.83 5.43
C VAL A 734 2.50 25.87 6.52
N GLY A 735 1.46 26.30 7.22
CA GLY A 735 1.58 27.33 8.27
C GLY A 735 2.41 26.87 9.46
N ASN A 736 3.13 27.82 10.10
CA ASN A 736 3.84 27.51 11.33
C ASN A 736 2.88 27.01 12.42
N LEU A 737 3.40 26.18 13.33
CA LEU A 737 2.63 25.63 14.43
C LEU A 737 3.33 25.90 15.76
N PHE A 738 2.57 26.39 16.73
CA PHE A 738 2.96 26.46 18.12
C PHE A 738 2.07 25.53 18.95
N GLN A 739 2.67 24.76 19.84
CA GLN A 739 1.92 23.87 20.73
C GLN A 739 2.47 23.94 22.15
N SER A 740 1.56 24.02 23.10
CA SER A 740 1.86 23.83 24.51
C SER A 740 1.00 22.73 25.08
N THR A 741 1.60 21.85 25.87
CA THR A 741 0.88 20.74 26.50
C THR A 741 1.34 20.55 27.94
N ALA A 742 0.40 20.17 28.78
CA ALA A 742 0.68 19.75 30.16
C ALA A 742 -0.12 18.49 30.48
N TRP A 743 0.48 17.62 31.29
CA TRP A 743 -0.15 16.36 31.68
C TRP A 743 0.11 16.00 33.14
N GLY A 744 -0.77 15.17 33.69
CA GLY A 744 -0.60 14.50 34.94
C GLY A 744 -0.93 13.02 34.81
N GLY A 745 -0.21 12.16 35.50
CA GLY A 745 -0.44 10.73 35.52
C GLY A 745 -0.47 10.19 36.95
N TYR A 746 -1.30 9.19 37.16
CA TYR A 746 -1.39 8.45 38.44
C TYR A 746 -1.18 6.96 38.18
N GLN A 747 -0.23 6.39 38.94
CA GLN A 747 0.09 4.97 38.86
C GLN A 747 -0.97 4.18 39.64
N ILE A 748 -1.86 3.49 38.94
CA ILE A 748 -2.96 2.70 39.55
C ILE A 748 -2.41 1.39 40.13
N THR A 749 -1.48 0.77 39.39
CA THR A 749 -0.75 -0.43 39.82
C THR A 749 0.72 -0.28 39.40
N ASP A 750 1.60 -1.18 39.85
CA ASP A 750 3.02 -1.14 39.47
C ASP A 750 3.27 -1.15 37.97
N TRP A 751 2.31 -1.63 37.17
CA TRP A 751 2.42 -1.79 35.73
C TRP A 751 1.44 -0.91 34.91
N LEU A 752 0.49 -0.19 35.56
CA LEU A 752 -0.56 0.57 34.87
C LEU A 752 -0.65 2.01 35.39
N THR A 753 -0.57 2.98 34.51
CA THR A 753 -0.70 4.42 34.80
C THR A 753 -1.84 5.01 34.00
N ALA A 754 -2.73 5.77 34.61
CA ALA A 754 -3.71 6.60 33.92
C ALA A 754 -3.17 8.02 33.76
N THR A 755 -3.45 8.67 32.63
CA THR A 755 -2.98 10.01 32.32
C THR A 755 -4.12 10.94 31.88
N LEU A 756 -3.98 12.21 32.22
CA LEU A 756 -4.83 13.31 31.79
C LEU A 756 -3.92 14.38 31.16
N ARG A 757 -4.30 14.92 30.01
CA ARG A 757 -3.51 15.87 29.24
C ARG A 757 -4.36 17.03 28.74
N GLY A 758 -3.82 18.26 28.78
CA GLY A 758 -4.34 19.40 28.07
C GLY A 758 -3.37 19.82 26.95
N VAL A 759 -3.88 20.15 25.78
CA VAL A 759 -3.07 20.57 24.62
C VAL A 759 -3.67 21.84 24.01
N TYR A 760 -2.89 22.90 23.94
CA TYR A 760 -3.23 24.11 23.20
C TYR A 760 -2.37 24.19 21.94
N THR A 761 -3.01 24.35 20.80
CA THR A 761 -2.36 24.45 19.48
C THR A 761 -2.78 25.75 18.80
N LEU A 762 -1.80 26.50 18.30
CA LEU A 762 -1.97 27.63 17.38
C LEU A 762 -1.28 27.27 16.07
N GLN A 763 -2.01 27.30 14.97
CA GLN A 763 -1.50 27.00 13.64
C GLN A 763 -1.87 28.10 12.67
N ASP A 764 -0.88 28.62 11.96
CA ASP A 764 -1.09 29.59 10.89
C ASP A 764 -1.77 28.94 9.69
N SER A 765 -2.41 29.73 8.84
CA SER A 765 -2.90 29.27 7.53
C SER A 765 -1.75 28.95 6.58
N ILE A 766 -2.05 28.27 5.49
CA ILE A 766 -1.10 28.00 4.41
C ILE A 766 -0.71 29.32 3.74
N ASP A 767 0.59 29.51 3.51
CA ASP A 767 1.15 30.61 2.74
C ASP A 767 1.33 30.21 1.26
N GLY A 768 1.08 31.15 0.34
CA GLY A 768 1.14 30.85 -1.10
C GLY A 768 -0.07 30.07 -1.60
N ARG A 769 0.05 29.47 -2.76
CA ARG A 769 -1.01 28.69 -3.39
C ARG A 769 -0.45 27.81 -4.51
N TYR A 770 -1.23 26.82 -4.92
CA TYR A 770 -0.99 26.07 -6.15
C TYR A 770 -0.94 26.98 -7.39
N PRO A 771 -0.29 26.51 -8.49
CA PRO A 771 -0.26 27.26 -9.75
C PRO A 771 -1.67 27.67 -10.24
N ASP A 772 -1.75 28.73 -11.03
CA ASP A 772 -3.03 29.28 -11.54
C ASP A 772 -3.84 28.28 -12.38
N SER A 773 -3.23 27.18 -12.84
CA SER A 773 -3.93 26.08 -13.52
C SER A 773 -4.72 25.17 -12.57
N PHE A 774 -4.55 25.30 -11.25
CA PHE A 774 -5.30 24.52 -10.26
C PHE A 774 -6.74 25.01 -10.16
N VAL A 775 -7.69 24.08 -10.22
CA VAL A 775 -9.12 24.39 -10.17
C VAL A 775 -9.60 24.35 -8.72
N VAL A 776 -9.96 25.50 -8.18
CA VAL A 776 -10.55 25.60 -6.83
C VAL A 776 -12.02 25.19 -6.88
N THR A 777 -12.41 24.19 -6.14
CA THR A 777 -13.76 23.61 -6.14
C THR A 777 -14.47 23.73 -4.78
N GLY A 778 -13.72 23.88 -3.71
CA GLY A 778 -14.25 23.94 -2.35
C GLY A 778 -13.32 24.65 -1.35
N PRO A 779 -13.76 24.81 -0.09
CA PRO A 779 -12.94 25.43 0.97
C PRO A 779 -11.61 24.70 1.21
N MET A 780 -11.55 23.38 0.97
CA MET A 780 -10.33 22.57 1.11
C MET A 780 -9.23 22.93 0.10
N ASP A 781 -9.55 23.71 -0.93
CA ASP A 781 -8.63 24.24 -1.94
C ASP A 781 -8.16 25.65 -1.62
N THR A 782 -8.63 26.21 -0.52
CA THR A 782 -8.35 27.59 -0.13
C THR A 782 -7.31 27.61 0.99
N PRO A 783 -6.09 28.16 0.78
CA PRO A 783 -5.02 28.20 1.78
C PRO A 783 -5.45 28.80 3.13
N GLN A 784 -6.33 29.81 3.10
CA GLN A 784 -6.84 30.48 4.29
C GLN A 784 -7.80 29.60 5.12
N SER A 785 -8.30 28.51 4.57
CA SER A 785 -9.16 27.54 5.27
C SER A 785 -8.35 26.44 5.98
N TYR A 786 -7.12 26.75 6.41
CA TYR A 786 -6.25 25.86 7.18
C TYR A 786 -5.77 26.53 8.45
N GLY A 787 -5.47 25.73 9.49
CA GLY A 787 -5.01 26.22 10.78
C GLY A 787 -6.13 26.78 11.66
N GLY A 788 -5.73 27.41 12.77
CA GLY A 788 -6.63 27.95 13.79
C GLY A 788 -6.07 27.83 15.20
N GLN A 789 -6.93 28.01 16.19
CA GLN A 789 -6.62 27.87 17.61
C GLN A 789 -7.45 26.75 18.20
N PHE A 790 -6.79 25.82 18.86
CA PHE A 790 -7.42 24.58 19.33
C PHE A 790 -7.02 24.28 20.78
N LEU A 791 -7.98 23.83 21.56
CA LEU A 791 -7.75 23.28 22.89
C LEU A 791 -8.33 21.87 22.93
N ASP A 792 -7.50 20.88 23.24
CA ASP A 792 -7.88 19.49 23.33
C ASP A 792 -7.62 18.95 24.75
N VAL A 793 -8.41 17.96 25.16
CA VAL A 793 -8.25 17.23 26.43
C VAL A 793 -8.04 15.76 26.14
N GLY A 794 -6.93 15.21 26.66
CA GLY A 794 -6.51 13.82 26.44
C GLY A 794 -6.72 12.95 27.67
N PHE A 795 -7.18 11.72 27.44
CA PHE A 795 -7.31 10.66 28.45
C PHE A 795 -6.55 9.43 27.94
N GLY A 796 -5.61 8.94 28.77
CA GLY A 796 -4.73 7.85 28.34
C GLY A 796 -4.47 6.82 29.43
N LEU A 797 -4.01 5.66 28.98
CA LEU A 797 -3.51 4.56 29.81
C LEU A 797 -2.13 4.14 29.27
N ASN A 798 -1.18 3.97 30.16
CA ASN A 798 0.14 3.41 29.85
C ASN A 798 0.36 2.15 30.68
N ALA A 799 0.79 1.09 30.03
CA ALA A 799 1.12 -0.18 30.67
C ALA A 799 2.59 -0.54 30.39
N MET A 800 3.25 -1.14 31.37
CA MET A 800 4.62 -1.62 31.24
C MET A 800 4.74 -3.05 31.76
N VAL A 801 5.44 -3.90 31.03
CA VAL A 801 5.74 -5.26 31.46
C VAL A 801 6.93 -5.21 32.44
N MET A 802 6.68 -5.61 33.70
CA MET A 802 7.64 -5.44 34.78
C MET A 802 8.62 -6.60 34.97
N SER A 803 8.32 -7.79 34.43
CA SER A 803 9.14 -9.00 34.63
C SER A 803 8.88 -10.03 33.53
N GLY A 804 9.77 -11.04 33.42
CA GLY A 804 9.73 -12.08 32.40
C GLY A 804 10.42 -11.65 31.14
N ASP A 805 10.28 -12.46 30.09
CA ASP A 805 10.98 -12.29 28.79
C ASP A 805 10.58 -11.01 28.04
N PHE A 806 9.43 -10.42 28.41
CA PHE A 806 8.93 -9.17 27.81
C PHE A 806 9.14 -7.96 28.73
N ALA A 807 9.95 -8.05 29.77
CA ALA A 807 10.20 -6.94 30.68
C ALA A 807 10.73 -5.71 29.91
N GLY A 808 10.24 -4.51 30.28
CA GLY A 808 10.63 -3.26 29.63
C GLY A 808 9.77 -2.83 28.45
N ASN A 809 8.93 -3.73 27.88
CA ASN A 809 7.95 -3.34 26.87
C ASN A 809 6.90 -2.40 27.46
N ARG A 810 6.58 -1.35 26.71
CA ARG A 810 5.61 -0.33 27.08
C ARG A 810 4.54 -0.23 26.03
N LEU A 811 3.30 -0.08 26.48
CA LEU A 811 2.13 0.15 25.65
C LEU A 811 1.42 1.40 26.16
N GLY A 812 1.04 2.30 25.27
CA GLY A 812 0.27 3.48 25.57
C GLY A 812 -0.92 3.61 24.65
N ILE A 813 -2.05 4.08 25.18
CA ILE A 813 -3.22 4.48 24.39
C ILE A 813 -3.74 5.79 24.95
N GLU A 814 -4.12 6.74 24.07
CA GLU A 814 -4.66 8.03 24.45
C GLU A 814 -5.73 8.45 23.46
N TRP A 815 -6.87 8.92 23.93
CA TRP A 815 -7.87 9.63 23.15
C TRP A 815 -7.78 11.12 23.46
N LEU A 816 -7.64 11.96 22.41
CA LEU A 816 -7.58 13.42 22.49
C LEU A 816 -8.88 13.99 21.94
N GLN A 817 -9.68 14.58 22.83
CA GLN A 817 -10.99 15.15 22.51
C GLN A 817 -10.90 16.66 22.31
N PRO A 818 -11.34 17.22 21.16
CA PRO A 818 -11.48 18.66 21.00
C PRO A 818 -12.44 19.25 22.03
N ALA A 819 -11.98 20.27 22.78
CA ALA A 819 -12.75 20.99 23.78
C ALA A 819 -13.11 22.40 23.31
N PHE A 820 -12.24 23.06 22.53
CA PHE A 820 -12.47 24.35 21.92
C PHE A 820 -11.76 24.41 20.58
N ASN A 821 -12.45 24.98 19.59
CA ASN A 821 -11.91 25.18 18.25
C ASN A 821 -12.28 26.57 17.73
N ASP A 822 -11.30 27.28 17.18
CA ASP A 822 -11.46 28.53 16.46
C ASP A 822 -10.73 28.40 15.12
N TYR A 823 -11.48 28.16 14.06
CA TYR A 823 -10.97 27.80 12.73
C TYR A 823 -10.64 29.02 11.88
N ASN A 824 -9.50 29.01 11.22
CA ASN A 824 -9.24 29.92 10.11
C ASN A 824 -10.10 29.52 8.90
N GLY A 825 -10.94 30.39 8.37
CA GLY A 825 -11.79 30.08 7.22
C GLY A 825 -12.75 28.90 7.44
N TYR A 826 -13.17 28.24 6.37
CA TYR A 826 -14.14 27.14 6.40
C TYR A 826 -13.45 25.79 6.47
N GLN A 827 -13.64 25.06 7.56
CA GLN A 827 -13.04 23.74 7.80
C GLN A 827 -14.07 22.73 8.31
N LEU A 828 -13.82 21.44 8.10
CA LEU A 828 -14.61 20.36 8.66
C LEU A 828 -14.36 20.23 10.17
N GLU A 829 -15.40 19.94 10.93
CA GLU A 829 -15.33 19.80 12.39
C GLU A 829 -14.37 18.69 12.81
N ARG A 830 -13.49 18.97 13.78
CA ARG A 830 -12.59 18.00 14.40
C ARG A 830 -13.38 17.12 15.37
N SER A 831 -13.29 15.79 15.24
CA SER A 831 -13.99 14.84 16.11
C SER A 831 -13.10 14.27 17.21
N GLY A 832 -11.80 14.13 16.96
CA GLY A 832 -10.80 13.67 17.92
C GLY A 832 -9.68 12.86 17.30
N ASN A 833 -8.68 12.54 18.14
CA ASN A 833 -7.49 11.78 17.75
C ASN A 833 -7.27 10.60 18.70
N LEU A 834 -7.00 9.43 18.15
CA LEU A 834 -6.55 8.25 18.90
C LEU A 834 -5.06 8.07 18.69
N TYR A 835 -4.31 7.98 19.78
CA TYR A 835 -2.90 7.59 19.77
C TYR A 835 -2.75 6.22 20.39
N ALA A 836 -1.93 5.38 19.78
CA ALA A 836 -1.45 4.14 20.35
C ALA A 836 0.07 4.07 20.18
N SER A 837 0.78 3.59 21.19
CA SER A 837 2.24 3.50 21.14
C SER A 837 2.73 2.19 21.75
N TRP A 838 3.80 1.68 21.18
CA TRP A 838 4.62 0.63 21.76
C TRP A 838 6.07 1.12 21.79
N GLY A 839 6.84 0.73 22.81
CA GLY A 839 8.25 1.09 22.88
C GLY A 839 9.03 0.11 23.76
N LEU A 840 10.30 -0.06 23.39
CA LEU A 840 11.25 -0.92 24.10
C LEU A 840 12.63 -0.28 24.08
N SER A 841 13.21 -0.13 25.26
CA SER A 841 14.58 0.39 25.46
C SER A 841 15.53 -0.75 25.86
N PHE A 842 16.76 -0.76 25.38
CA PHE A 842 17.78 -1.79 25.62
C PHE A 842 19.21 -1.23 25.59
#